data_950ed9b186c5f78f7b6ff6c4814a13cf
#
_entry.id   950ed9b186c5f78f7b6ff6c4814a13cf
#
_cell.length_a   1.000
_cell.length_b   1.000
_cell.length_c   1.000
_cell.angle_alpha   90.00
_cell.angle_beta   90.00
_cell.angle_gamma   90.00
#
_symmetry.space_group_name_H-M   'P 1'
#
loop_
_entity.id
_entity.type
_entity.pdbx_description
1 polymer ?
#
loop_
_entity_poly.entity_id
_entity_poly.type
_entity_poly.pdbx_seq_one_letter_code
_entity_poly.pdbx_strand_id
1 'polypeptide(L)'
;MHFLALGHILLAEKKHSIPYIHSGIHLSRRAGCVALLFSLLHQAALAGDGEESIFLDDVPVVLSASRLSQPINEAPVAVTIIDRQMIKDSGAWDLSEIFRLVPGMYVAYHADPYFSADSTVAYHGMVTTTTSDRMQVLIDGRSVYASLFGGVNWSDLPIVLDDIERIEVIRGPDSASYGANSYSGVINIITRHPAETQGKTMSMAFGKGRKEGIFRYGGKSGALSYRLTASIREDQGEDDRIKRPTSVFTFWNLNKYDNKTIHNLNLRADYQLNSADTMEFQFGYNGGPREVGEYNNVSAISRRAENHFEMLHWRRALEGGGELSVQAFHTVERVYARLKDSDGISDGDAILRRYDLEVQHTFSPFANARLVWGGSIRYDQTYAPYYLGVGDNQYLYGDFPYHLRRFFGNLEWRARPDLVFNVGGMIENNTYTGTDTTPRFAVNWHVQHGHTLRLSHSRATRSPSVYEKTYDSYWRSAEFYPGLPEMQTERVKSTELGYIGKYGKLDVDFRLFYDDYSQLIDVRNKRSAAGGNLNAGTAIMRGYELQLKAQLTDKTRLIYGLSGGGVKSDNVNGVVYSDSLPKYSHSLMLSHRVNDQWSGSLVAYQVARTKFNSTDYNPRENRGYFIDSNRRLDGKLSYQFKLGGKAAECSVIAQNLADARYFEYRHDNELPGRAVRLNFRLDM
;
A
#
# COMPACT_ATOMS: atom_id res chain seq x y z
N MET A 1 -43.50 25.74 48.13
CA MET A 1 -44.89 25.90 47.69
C MET A 1 -45.03 24.98 46.50
N HIS A 2 -45.49 23.76 46.74
CA HIS A 2 -46.86 23.25 46.57
C HIS A 2 -47.22 23.07 45.07
N PHE A 3 -47.70 21.97 44.49
CA PHE A 3 -48.30 20.69 44.91
C PHE A 3 -48.36 19.86 43.62
N LEU A 4 -48.02 18.56 43.57
CA LEU A 4 -48.88 17.36 43.72
C LEU A 4 -50.16 17.35 42.84
N ALA A 5 -50.42 16.34 41.98
CA ALA A 5 -51.03 15.07 42.22
C ALA A 5 -51.24 14.34 40.89
N LEU A 6 -50.92 13.05 40.72
CA LEU A 6 -51.66 11.83 41.02
C LEU A 6 -52.95 11.62 40.18
N GLY A 7 -53.03 10.49 39.49
CA GLY A 7 -54.31 9.88 39.14
C GLY A 7 -54.23 8.77 38.08
N HIS A 8 -54.09 7.52 38.55
CA HIS A 8 -54.77 6.26 38.29
C HIS A 8 -54.93 5.69 36.85
N ILE A 9 -54.26 4.58 36.58
CA ILE A 9 -54.78 3.16 36.53
C ILE A 9 -55.92 2.94 35.56
N LEU A 10 -55.70 2.11 34.54
CA LEU A 10 -56.58 0.99 34.20
C LEU A 10 -55.88 -0.07 33.38
N LEU A 11 -55.86 -1.28 33.92
CA LEU A 11 -55.48 -2.56 33.34
C LEU A 11 -56.39 -2.94 32.16
N ALA A 12 -55.85 -3.49 31.10
CA ALA A 12 -56.56 -4.43 30.25
C ALA A 12 -55.59 -5.45 29.67
N GLU A 13 -55.70 -6.65 30.17
CA GLU A 13 -55.16 -7.88 29.56
C GLU A 13 -55.71 -8.07 28.15
N LYS A 14 -54.88 -8.45 27.22
CA LYS A 14 -55.29 -9.33 26.12
C LYS A 14 -54.11 -10.15 25.55
N LYS A 15 -54.22 -11.43 25.86
CA LYS A 15 -53.90 -12.65 25.08
C LYS A 15 -52.77 -12.68 24.08
N HIS A 16 -51.87 -13.62 24.36
CA HIS A 16 -50.91 -14.26 23.48
C HIS A 16 -51.48 -14.63 22.11
N SER A 17 -50.78 -14.22 21.07
CA SER A 17 -50.73 -14.97 19.82
C SER A 17 -49.28 -14.91 19.28
N ILE A 18 -48.68 -16.07 19.25
CA ILE A 18 -47.37 -16.33 18.66
C ILE A 18 -47.53 -16.27 17.12
N PRO A 19 -46.81 -15.46 16.39
CA PRO A 19 -46.71 -15.66 14.96
C PRO A 19 -45.55 -16.60 14.65
N TYR A 20 -45.90 -17.69 14.01
CA TYR A 20 -44.99 -18.61 13.31
C TYR A 20 -43.98 -17.84 12.45
N ILE A 21 -42.72 -18.07 12.72
CA ILE A 21 -41.61 -17.64 11.86
C ILE A 21 -41.56 -18.57 10.64
N HIS A 22 -42.05 -18.12 9.53
CA HIS A 22 -41.68 -18.66 8.22
C HIS A 22 -40.33 -18.03 7.82
N SER A 23 -39.24 -18.66 8.21
CA SER A 23 -37.93 -18.43 7.63
C SER A 23 -37.90 -19.11 6.26
N GLY A 24 -38.41 -18.44 5.27
CA GLY A 24 -38.21 -18.80 3.87
C GLY A 24 -36.73 -18.59 3.48
N ILE A 25 -36.07 -19.70 3.21
CA ILE A 25 -34.68 -19.80 2.84
C ILE A 25 -34.43 -19.07 1.50
N HIS A 26 -33.92 -17.84 1.57
CA HIS A 26 -33.30 -17.17 0.42
C HIS A 26 -31.80 -17.54 0.26
N LEU A 27 -31.47 -18.83 0.43
CA LEU A 27 -30.11 -19.37 0.25
C LEU A 27 -29.84 -19.88 -1.18
N SER A 28 -30.84 -19.88 -2.08
CA SER A 28 -30.75 -20.68 -3.30
C SER A 28 -30.04 -20.02 -4.51
N ARG A 29 -29.78 -18.70 -4.49
CA ARG A 29 -29.12 -18.05 -5.65
C ARG A 29 -27.61 -17.80 -5.46
N ARG A 30 -27.12 -17.68 -4.23
CA ARG A 30 -25.69 -17.49 -3.95
C ARG A 30 -24.93 -18.81 -3.81
N ALA A 31 -25.57 -19.87 -3.33
CA ALA A 31 -25.01 -21.22 -3.30
C ALA A 31 -24.87 -21.85 -4.71
N GLY A 32 -25.75 -21.48 -5.65
CA GLY A 32 -25.68 -21.92 -7.03
C GLY A 32 -24.43 -21.43 -7.78
N CYS A 33 -23.98 -20.21 -7.54
CA CYS A 33 -22.77 -19.67 -8.19
C CYS A 33 -21.48 -20.33 -7.64
N VAL A 34 -21.43 -20.64 -6.37
CA VAL A 34 -20.28 -21.34 -5.77
C VAL A 34 -20.25 -22.80 -6.19
N ALA A 35 -21.41 -23.47 -6.25
CA ALA A 35 -21.50 -24.84 -6.75
C ALA A 35 -21.20 -24.97 -8.25
N LEU A 36 -21.56 -23.96 -9.06
CA LEU A 36 -21.21 -23.92 -10.48
C LEU A 36 -19.69 -23.70 -10.68
N LEU A 37 -19.06 -22.89 -9.87
CA LEU A 37 -17.60 -22.71 -9.86
C LEU A 37 -16.88 -24.01 -9.45
N PHE A 38 -17.37 -24.73 -8.45
CA PHE A 38 -16.82 -26.03 -8.06
C PHE A 38 -17.07 -27.12 -9.10
N SER A 39 -18.20 -27.13 -9.80
CA SER A 39 -18.48 -28.09 -10.87
C SER A 39 -17.66 -27.82 -12.14
N LEU A 40 -17.40 -26.55 -12.47
CA LEU A 40 -16.50 -26.18 -13.57
C LEU A 40 -15.04 -26.51 -13.24
N LEU A 41 -14.63 -26.38 -11.98
CA LEU A 41 -13.30 -26.79 -11.50
C LEU A 41 -13.13 -28.33 -11.54
N HIS A 42 -14.20 -29.09 -11.27
CA HIS A 42 -14.17 -30.57 -11.34
C HIS A 42 -14.07 -31.09 -12.78
N GLN A 43 -14.71 -30.42 -13.74
CA GLN A 43 -14.61 -30.80 -15.16
C GLN A 43 -13.25 -30.42 -15.79
N ALA A 44 -12.60 -29.34 -15.28
CA ALA A 44 -11.24 -28.97 -15.70
C ALA A 44 -10.18 -29.96 -15.18
N ALA A 45 -10.43 -30.60 -14.04
CA ALA A 45 -9.51 -31.58 -13.45
C ALA A 45 -9.52 -32.96 -14.13
N LEU A 46 -10.56 -33.28 -14.92
CA LEU A 46 -10.72 -34.57 -15.60
C LEU A 46 -10.22 -34.58 -17.06
N ALA A 47 -9.71 -33.48 -17.59
CA ALA A 47 -9.28 -33.33 -18.97
C ALA A 47 -7.76 -33.38 -19.18
N GLY A 48 -6.99 -33.90 -18.27
CA GLY A 48 -5.54 -33.85 -18.32
C GLY A 48 -4.82 -35.19 -18.17
N ASP A 49 -5.06 -36.13 -19.08
CA ASP A 49 -4.13 -37.23 -19.33
C ASP A 49 -3.48 -37.04 -20.71
N GLY A 50 -2.18 -36.65 -20.67
CA GLY A 50 -1.40 -36.58 -21.91
C GLY A 50 -0.15 -35.68 -21.77
N GLU A 51 1.00 -36.34 -21.62
CA GLU A 51 2.37 -35.84 -21.72
C GLU A 51 2.85 -34.93 -20.58
N GLU A 52 3.70 -35.52 -19.73
CA GLU A 52 4.61 -34.80 -18.86
C GLU A 52 5.49 -33.85 -19.68
N SER A 53 5.00 -32.61 -19.87
CA SER A 53 5.89 -31.56 -20.26
C SER A 53 6.79 -31.26 -19.05
N ILE A 54 8.08 -31.42 -19.23
CA ILE A 54 9.17 -31.03 -18.31
C ILE A 54 9.18 -29.49 -18.22
N PHE A 55 8.10 -28.88 -17.78
CA PHE A 55 8.09 -27.55 -17.20
C PHE A 55 8.15 -27.79 -15.69
N LEU A 56 9.36 -27.68 -15.16
CA LEU A 56 9.58 -27.40 -13.75
C LEU A 56 8.54 -26.38 -13.33
N ASP A 57 7.69 -26.72 -12.37
CA ASP A 57 6.73 -25.82 -11.78
C ASP A 57 7.51 -24.65 -11.18
N ASP A 58 7.67 -23.58 -11.94
CA ASP A 58 8.24 -22.33 -11.45
C ASP A 58 7.24 -21.71 -10.47
N VAL A 59 7.31 -22.20 -9.23
CA VAL A 59 6.63 -21.56 -8.12
C VAL A 59 7.31 -20.23 -7.90
N PRO A 60 6.60 -19.10 -8.03
CA PRO A 60 7.22 -17.79 -7.88
C PRO A 60 7.95 -17.66 -6.56
N VAL A 61 9.18 -17.18 -6.61
CA VAL A 61 10.02 -16.95 -5.44
C VAL A 61 9.83 -15.53 -4.94
N VAL A 62 9.57 -15.42 -3.63
CA VAL A 62 9.43 -14.14 -2.92
C VAL A 62 10.59 -13.92 -1.96
N LEU A 63 11.01 -12.67 -1.82
CA LEU A 63 12.06 -12.25 -0.89
C LEU A 63 11.46 -11.54 0.33
N SER A 64 10.31 -10.90 0.15
CA SER A 64 9.78 -9.96 1.13
C SER A 64 9.17 -10.63 2.37
N ALA A 65 8.67 -11.86 2.25
CA ALA A 65 7.87 -12.46 3.32
C ALA A 65 8.65 -12.77 4.62
N SER A 66 9.92 -13.11 4.50
CA SER A 66 10.77 -13.49 5.64
C SER A 66 12.22 -13.02 5.53
N ARG A 67 12.53 -12.19 4.55
CA ARG A 67 13.91 -11.85 4.14
C ARG A 67 14.74 -13.05 3.65
N LEU A 68 14.10 -14.20 3.48
CA LEU A 68 14.64 -15.39 2.82
C LEU A 68 13.99 -15.52 1.43
N SER A 69 14.79 -15.91 0.44
CA SER A 69 14.26 -16.29 -0.87
C SER A 69 13.49 -17.59 -0.74
N GLN A 70 12.17 -17.54 -0.83
CA GLN A 70 11.27 -18.69 -0.59
C GLN A 70 10.26 -18.83 -1.73
N PRO A 71 9.87 -20.06 -2.09
CA PRO A 71 8.66 -20.28 -2.87
C PRO A 71 7.43 -19.68 -2.18
N ILE A 72 6.51 -19.09 -2.93
CA ILE A 72 5.34 -18.40 -2.35
C ILE A 72 4.46 -19.31 -1.47
N ASN A 73 4.43 -20.62 -1.78
CA ASN A 73 3.71 -21.64 -0.99
C ASN A 73 4.44 -22.06 0.31
N GLU A 74 5.67 -21.60 0.52
CA GLU A 74 6.43 -21.78 1.77
C GLU A 74 6.55 -20.47 2.56
N ALA A 75 6.11 -19.36 2.00
CA ALA A 75 6.11 -18.08 2.68
C ALA A 75 5.22 -18.08 3.92
N PRO A 76 5.64 -17.44 5.03
CA PRO A 76 4.88 -17.43 6.29
C PRO A 76 3.59 -16.59 6.24
N VAL A 77 3.39 -15.79 5.22
CA VAL A 77 2.28 -14.84 5.04
C VAL A 77 1.78 -14.88 3.61
N ALA A 78 0.58 -14.34 3.36
CA ALA A 78 0.05 -14.22 2.02
C ALA A 78 0.79 -13.13 1.23
N VAL A 79 1.20 -13.43 0.00
CA VAL A 79 1.91 -12.48 -0.88
C VAL A 79 1.22 -12.42 -2.24
N THR A 80 1.00 -11.21 -2.72
CA THR A 80 0.64 -10.98 -4.13
C THR A 80 1.86 -10.48 -4.88
N ILE A 81 2.22 -11.17 -5.97
CA ILE A 81 3.24 -10.71 -6.90
C ILE A 81 2.55 -10.05 -8.09
N ILE A 82 2.88 -8.81 -8.33
CA ILE A 82 2.52 -8.06 -9.54
C ILE A 82 3.77 -8.07 -10.42
N ASP A 83 3.74 -8.90 -11.43
CA ASP A 83 4.86 -9.04 -12.39
C ASP A 83 4.87 -7.90 -13.41
N ARG A 84 5.98 -7.78 -14.13
CA ARG A 84 6.17 -6.75 -15.14
C ARG A 84 5.09 -6.76 -16.23
N GLN A 85 4.58 -7.95 -16.62
CA GLN A 85 3.53 -8.04 -17.61
C GLN A 85 2.21 -7.52 -17.06
N MET A 86 1.88 -7.81 -15.80
CA MET A 86 0.72 -7.23 -15.13
C MET A 86 0.80 -5.69 -15.09
N ILE A 87 1.99 -5.13 -14.76
CA ILE A 87 2.20 -3.68 -14.76
C ILE A 87 1.91 -3.10 -16.15
N LYS A 88 2.44 -3.71 -17.20
CA LYS A 88 2.20 -3.25 -18.58
C LYS A 88 0.73 -3.37 -18.98
N ASP A 89 0.10 -4.50 -18.68
CA ASP A 89 -1.26 -4.81 -19.09
C ASP A 89 -2.30 -4.02 -18.26
N SER A 90 -1.97 -3.59 -17.05
CA SER A 90 -2.88 -2.80 -16.22
C SER A 90 -3.27 -1.46 -16.86
N GLY A 91 -2.41 -0.91 -17.72
CA GLY A 91 -2.61 0.42 -18.28
C GLY A 91 -2.57 1.54 -17.22
N ALA A 92 -2.03 1.25 -16.04
CA ALA A 92 -1.90 2.23 -14.97
C ALA A 92 -1.08 3.45 -15.40
N TRP A 93 -1.52 4.64 -15.00
CA TRP A 93 -0.81 5.89 -15.26
C TRP A 93 0.11 6.27 -14.12
N ASP A 94 -0.26 5.90 -12.91
CA ASP A 94 0.46 6.12 -11.68
C ASP A 94 0.76 4.81 -10.97
N LEU A 95 1.85 4.78 -10.22
CA LEU A 95 2.27 3.60 -9.47
C LEU A 95 1.19 3.13 -8.49
N SER A 96 0.53 4.07 -7.82
CA SER A 96 -0.54 3.78 -6.86
C SER A 96 -1.72 3.00 -7.48
N GLU A 97 -2.05 3.23 -8.74
CA GLU A 97 -3.19 2.58 -9.40
C GLU A 97 -3.01 1.07 -9.57
N ILE A 98 -1.75 0.59 -9.64
CA ILE A 98 -1.44 -0.83 -9.80
C ILE A 98 -1.96 -1.65 -8.62
N PHE A 99 -2.02 -1.05 -7.43
CA PHE A 99 -2.46 -1.74 -6.21
C PHE A 99 -3.96 -2.07 -6.21
N ARG A 100 -4.76 -1.51 -7.15
CA ARG A 100 -6.15 -1.92 -7.37
C ARG A 100 -6.28 -3.39 -7.80
N LEU A 101 -5.21 -4.01 -8.29
CA LEU A 101 -5.16 -5.43 -8.66
C LEU A 101 -4.95 -6.37 -7.47
N VAL A 102 -4.61 -5.85 -6.30
CA VAL A 102 -4.31 -6.63 -5.10
C VAL A 102 -5.57 -6.79 -4.26
N PRO A 103 -5.99 -8.02 -3.90
CA PRO A 103 -7.11 -8.22 -3.00
C PRO A 103 -6.93 -7.45 -1.69
N GLY A 104 -7.99 -6.79 -1.21
CA GLY A 104 -7.97 -6.02 0.03
C GLY A 104 -7.36 -4.63 -0.04
N MET A 105 -6.70 -4.28 -1.16
CA MET A 105 -6.18 -2.94 -1.36
C MET A 105 -7.26 -1.97 -1.83
N TYR A 106 -7.19 -0.75 -1.32
CA TYR A 106 -8.03 0.38 -1.71
C TYR A 106 -7.15 1.55 -2.12
N VAL A 107 -7.41 2.11 -3.28
CA VAL A 107 -6.70 3.27 -3.82
C VAL A 107 -7.68 4.40 -3.99
N ALA A 108 -7.38 5.55 -3.40
CA ALA A 108 -8.24 6.71 -3.40
C ALA A 108 -7.46 7.98 -3.72
N TYR A 109 -7.79 8.63 -4.82
CA TYR A 109 -7.18 9.90 -5.18
C TYR A 109 -7.73 11.06 -4.34
N HIS A 110 -6.86 11.98 -3.94
CA HIS A 110 -7.19 13.20 -3.21
C HIS A 110 -6.31 14.38 -3.63
N ALA A 111 -6.79 15.59 -3.37
CA ALA A 111 -6.05 16.83 -3.54
C ALA A 111 -6.04 17.60 -2.21
N ASP A 112 -5.40 17.03 -1.20
CA ASP A 112 -5.30 17.62 0.14
C ASP A 112 -4.18 18.67 0.19
N PRO A 113 -4.42 19.91 0.62
CA PRO A 113 -3.42 20.98 0.62
C PRO A 113 -2.28 20.77 1.60
N TYR A 114 -2.48 20.02 2.66
CA TYR A 114 -1.42 19.78 3.65
C TYR A 114 -0.40 18.73 3.19
N PHE A 115 -0.79 17.88 2.25
CA PHE A 115 0.06 16.77 1.80
C PHE A 115 0.51 17.00 0.35
N SER A 116 0.02 16.30 -0.58
CA SER A 116 0.14 16.55 -2.00
C SER A 116 -1.07 15.97 -2.69
N ALA A 117 -1.43 16.51 -3.84
CA ALA A 117 -2.42 15.87 -4.69
C ALA A 117 -1.89 14.51 -5.14
N ASP A 118 -2.38 13.43 -4.56
CA ASP A 118 -1.89 12.07 -4.75
C ASP A 118 -2.96 11.02 -4.40
N SER A 119 -2.56 9.78 -4.26
CA SER A 119 -3.43 8.67 -3.89
C SER A 119 -3.09 8.12 -2.52
N THR A 120 -4.11 7.92 -1.69
CA THR A 120 -4.01 7.03 -0.54
C THR A 120 -4.06 5.59 -1.03
N VAL A 121 -3.07 4.78 -0.66
CA VAL A 121 -3.06 3.34 -0.90
C VAL A 121 -3.17 2.65 0.45
N ALA A 122 -4.29 2.01 0.72
CA ALA A 122 -4.60 1.41 2.01
C ALA A 122 -4.93 -0.08 1.87
N TYR A 123 -4.59 -0.86 2.88
CA TYR A 123 -4.98 -2.26 2.97
C TYR A 123 -6.03 -2.43 4.07
N HIS A 124 -7.16 -3.03 3.74
CA HIS A 124 -8.32 -3.25 4.60
C HIS A 124 -8.92 -1.97 5.24
N GLY A 125 -8.77 -0.83 4.59
CA GLY A 125 -9.26 0.44 5.15
C GLY A 125 -8.45 0.90 6.37
N MET A 126 -9.12 1.36 7.43
CA MET A 126 -8.50 1.88 8.66
C MET A 126 -7.54 3.05 8.42
N VAL A 127 -7.84 3.89 7.44
CA VAL A 127 -7.08 5.08 7.12
C VAL A 127 -7.52 6.23 8.01
N THR A 128 -6.57 6.87 8.68
CA THR A 128 -6.83 8.05 9.53
C THR A 128 -6.41 9.35 8.87
N THR A 129 -5.50 9.27 7.91
CA THR A 129 -4.92 10.41 7.19
C THR A 129 -4.97 10.18 5.69
N THR A 130 -4.62 11.19 4.90
CA THR A 130 -4.48 11.09 3.44
C THR A 130 -3.32 10.18 3.01
N THR A 131 -2.34 9.98 3.88
CA THR A 131 -1.26 9.01 3.71
C THR A 131 -1.62 7.71 4.42
N SER A 132 -1.30 6.57 3.82
CA SER A 132 -1.51 5.27 4.46
C SER A 132 -0.38 4.97 5.45
N ASP A 133 -0.60 5.35 6.69
CA ASP A 133 0.38 5.27 7.78
C ASP A 133 0.55 3.86 8.39
N ARG A 134 -0.20 2.86 7.89
CA ARG A 134 -0.19 1.48 8.40
C ARG A 134 0.45 0.47 7.47
N MET A 135 1.04 0.93 6.38
CA MET A 135 1.75 0.07 5.44
C MET A 135 3.19 0.53 5.26
N GLN A 136 4.12 -0.40 5.38
CA GLN A 136 5.51 -0.16 5.02
C GLN A 136 5.68 -0.26 3.51
N VAL A 137 6.43 0.66 2.91
CA VAL A 137 6.77 0.63 1.49
C VAL A 137 8.29 0.67 1.33
N LEU A 138 8.79 -0.23 0.52
CA LEU A 138 10.21 -0.39 0.23
C LEU A 138 10.44 -0.29 -1.29
N ILE A 139 11.58 0.29 -1.68
CA ILE A 139 12.10 0.21 -3.05
C ILE A 139 13.53 -0.34 -2.94
N ASP A 140 13.76 -1.52 -3.50
CA ASP A 140 15.03 -2.27 -3.41
C ASP A 140 15.56 -2.37 -1.96
N GLY A 141 14.66 -2.64 -1.00
CA GLY A 141 14.95 -2.75 0.42
C GLY A 141 15.02 -1.42 1.18
N ARG A 142 15.11 -0.27 0.52
CA ARG A 142 15.10 1.06 1.13
C ARG A 142 13.68 1.48 1.50
N SER A 143 13.44 1.82 2.77
CA SER A 143 12.15 2.34 3.23
C SER A 143 11.91 3.76 2.70
N VAL A 144 10.74 3.96 2.05
CA VAL A 144 10.25 5.24 1.54
C VAL A 144 9.09 5.80 2.39
N TYR A 145 8.91 5.28 3.57
CA TYR A 145 7.90 5.73 4.52
C TYR A 145 8.32 7.06 5.15
N ALA A 146 7.54 8.12 4.92
CA ALA A 146 7.81 9.46 5.42
C ALA A 146 7.62 9.56 6.95
N SER A 147 8.54 10.24 7.65
CA SER A 147 8.51 10.33 9.13
C SER A 147 7.48 11.35 9.64
N LEU A 148 7.21 12.43 8.89
CA LEU A 148 6.41 13.56 9.38
C LEU A 148 4.96 13.16 9.68
N PHE A 149 4.26 12.60 8.69
CA PHE A 149 2.85 12.21 8.83
C PHE A 149 2.64 10.70 8.79
N GLY A 150 3.66 9.94 8.44
CA GLY A 150 3.56 8.52 8.10
C GLY A 150 3.10 8.29 6.65
N GLY A 151 3.28 7.06 6.14
CA GLY A 151 2.86 6.68 4.79
C GLY A 151 3.78 7.16 3.67
N VAL A 152 3.25 7.25 2.46
CA VAL A 152 4.02 7.52 1.24
C VAL A 152 3.32 8.52 0.34
N ASN A 153 4.06 9.49 -0.18
CA ASN A 153 3.66 10.36 -1.29
C ASN A 153 4.10 9.69 -2.61
N TRP A 154 3.19 9.04 -3.30
CA TRP A 154 3.50 8.20 -4.46
C TRP A 154 4.08 8.97 -5.64
N SER A 155 3.61 10.20 -5.88
CA SER A 155 4.11 11.05 -6.96
C SER A 155 5.49 11.65 -6.70
N ASP A 156 5.97 11.58 -5.45
CA ASP A 156 7.26 12.12 -5.02
C ASP A 156 8.37 11.04 -4.98
N LEU A 157 8.03 9.80 -5.34
CA LEU A 157 9.02 8.72 -5.41
C LEU A 157 9.90 8.86 -6.67
N PRO A 158 11.23 8.76 -6.55
CA PRO A 158 12.17 8.84 -7.68
C PRO A 158 12.21 7.51 -8.45
N ILE A 159 11.10 7.13 -9.04
CA ILE A 159 10.96 5.90 -9.82
C ILE A 159 9.99 6.09 -10.98
N VAL A 160 10.18 5.38 -12.08
CA VAL A 160 9.24 5.27 -13.19
C VAL A 160 8.74 3.83 -13.32
N LEU A 161 7.47 3.65 -13.74
CA LEU A 161 6.85 2.32 -13.87
C LEU A 161 7.66 1.36 -14.76
N ASP A 162 8.30 1.88 -15.80
CA ASP A 162 9.07 1.08 -16.75
C ASP A 162 10.37 0.47 -16.16
N ASP A 163 10.84 1.01 -15.03
CA ASP A 163 12.00 0.49 -14.31
C ASP A 163 11.66 -0.55 -13.24
N ILE A 164 10.38 -0.83 -13.01
CA ILE A 164 9.93 -1.83 -12.05
C ILE A 164 9.98 -3.22 -12.70
N GLU A 165 10.62 -4.17 -12.03
CA GLU A 165 10.62 -5.58 -12.42
C GLU A 165 9.39 -6.29 -11.89
N ARG A 166 9.12 -6.14 -10.59
CA ARG A 166 7.93 -6.67 -9.91
C ARG A 166 7.66 -5.90 -8.62
N ILE A 167 6.44 -6.06 -8.13
CA ILE A 167 6.04 -5.57 -6.82
C ILE A 167 5.55 -6.79 -6.01
N GLU A 168 6.12 -6.97 -4.82
CA GLU A 168 5.68 -7.97 -3.86
C GLU A 168 4.85 -7.28 -2.79
N VAL A 169 3.57 -7.64 -2.67
CA VAL A 169 2.66 -7.09 -1.65
C VAL A 169 2.39 -8.16 -0.61
N ILE A 170 2.95 -8.00 0.56
CA ILE A 170 2.64 -8.81 1.74
C ILE A 170 1.28 -8.35 2.26
N ARG A 171 0.33 -9.27 2.29
CA ARG A 171 -1.03 -9.05 2.75
C ARG A 171 -1.15 -9.53 4.19
N GLY A 172 -1.19 -8.58 5.13
CA GLY A 172 -1.22 -8.84 6.57
C GLY A 172 0.01 -8.33 7.32
N PRO A 173 -0.05 -8.33 8.66
CA PRO A 173 1.01 -7.81 9.52
C PRO A 173 2.34 -8.56 9.39
N ASP A 174 3.46 -7.82 9.16
CA ASP A 174 4.80 -8.40 9.02
C ASP A 174 5.92 -7.60 9.72
N SER A 175 5.63 -7.09 10.91
CA SER A 175 6.67 -6.39 11.68
C SER A 175 7.81 -7.29 12.14
N ALA A 176 7.64 -8.61 12.12
CA ALA A 176 8.71 -9.57 12.40
C ALA A 176 9.87 -9.47 11.39
N SER A 177 9.58 -9.06 10.14
CA SER A 177 10.59 -8.92 9.09
C SER A 177 11.02 -7.46 8.88
N TYR A 178 10.11 -6.48 9.01
CA TYR A 178 10.36 -5.10 8.59
C TYR A 178 10.18 -4.06 9.69
N GLY A 179 9.83 -4.47 10.91
CA GLY A 179 9.64 -3.59 12.06
C GLY A 179 8.33 -2.84 12.06
N ALA A 180 8.26 -1.83 12.90
CA ALA A 180 7.08 -0.97 13.01
C ALA A 180 6.68 -0.37 11.66
N ASN A 181 5.36 -0.10 11.52
CA ASN A 181 4.68 0.39 10.31
C ASN A 181 4.43 -0.68 9.23
N SER A 182 4.99 -1.89 9.36
CA SER A 182 4.53 -3.09 8.63
C SER A 182 3.29 -3.67 9.31
N TYR A 183 2.36 -2.79 9.65
CA TYR A 183 1.25 -3.03 10.56
C TYR A 183 0.09 -3.75 9.88
N SER A 184 -0.32 -3.26 8.71
CA SER A 184 -1.34 -3.90 7.89
C SER A 184 -0.73 -4.71 6.75
N GLY A 185 0.49 -4.39 6.31
CA GLY A 185 1.17 -5.06 5.22
C GLY A 185 2.45 -4.36 4.80
N VAL A 186 3.10 -4.93 3.78
CA VAL A 186 4.33 -4.39 3.19
C VAL A 186 4.21 -4.38 1.68
N ILE A 187 4.62 -3.29 1.06
CA ILE A 187 4.81 -3.20 -0.39
C ILE A 187 6.31 -3.14 -0.65
N ASN A 188 6.86 -4.10 -1.37
CA ASN A 188 8.26 -4.10 -1.80
C ASN A 188 8.33 -4.00 -3.32
N ILE A 189 8.84 -2.87 -3.80
CA ILE A 189 9.03 -2.57 -5.21
C ILE A 189 10.46 -2.95 -5.56
N ILE A 190 10.62 -3.85 -6.53
CA ILE A 190 11.91 -4.35 -6.98
C ILE A 190 12.17 -3.80 -8.37
N THR A 191 13.27 -3.06 -8.53
CA THR A 191 13.63 -2.47 -9.81
C THR A 191 14.41 -3.46 -10.68
N ARG A 192 14.36 -3.26 -12.00
CA ARG A 192 15.05 -4.08 -12.99
C ARG A 192 16.55 -4.05 -12.80
N HIS A 193 17.16 -5.20 -12.92
CA HIS A 193 18.62 -5.29 -12.92
C HIS A 193 19.20 -4.55 -14.15
N PRO A 194 20.30 -3.78 -14.01
CA PRO A 194 20.89 -3.05 -15.14
C PRO A 194 21.25 -3.93 -16.34
N ALA A 195 21.68 -5.17 -16.11
CA ALA A 195 21.99 -6.12 -17.18
C ALA A 195 20.79 -6.44 -18.10
N GLU A 196 19.56 -6.27 -17.62
CA GLU A 196 18.32 -6.52 -18.37
C GLU A 196 17.80 -5.27 -19.11
N THR A 197 18.47 -4.14 -18.94
CA THR A 197 18.05 -2.85 -19.49
C THR A 197 19.05 -2.24 -20.44
N GLN A 198 19.85 -3.08 -21.11
CA GLN A 198 20.87 -2.64 -22.05
C GLN A 198 20.29 -1.93 -23.28
N GLY A 199 21.03 -0.96 -23.82
CA GLY A 199 20.61 -0.15 -24.96
C GLY A 199 19.93 1.15 -24.53
N LYS A 200 19.23 1.77 -25.45
CA LYS A 200 18.49 3.03 -25.26
C LYS A 200 17.00 2.79 -25.42
N THR A 201 16.21 3.39 -24.56
CA THR A 201 14.75 3.39 -24.68
C THR A 201 14.25 4.84 -24.62
N MET A 202 13.38 5.21 -25.53
CA MET A 202 12.60 6.44 -25.47
C MET A 202 11.11 6.09 -25.36
N SER A 203 10.40 6.77 -24.47
CA SER A 203 8.95 6.63 -24.36
C SER A 203 8.32 8.01 -24.25
N MET A 204 7.21 8.21 -24.94
CA MET A 204 6.42 9.44 -24.88
C MET A 204 4.97 9.07 -24.67
N ALA A 205 4.29 9.84 -23.84
CA ALA A 205 2.87 9.65 -23.58
C ALA A 205 2.14 11.00 -23.59
N PHE A 206 0.95 10.99 -24.21
CA PHE A 206 0.10 12.17 -24.31
C PHE A 206 -1.34 11.77 -24.02
N GLY A 207 -1.98 12.50 -23.17
CA GLY A 207 -3.38 12.26 -22.81
C GLY A 207 -4.00 13.49 -22.22
N LYS A 208 -5.25 13.37 -21.81
CA LYS A 208 -6.02 14.44 -21.22
C LYS A 208 -5.25 15.15 -20.09
N GLY A 209 -4.77 16.37 -20.39
CA GLY A 209 -4.02 17.18 -19.42
C GLY A 209 -2.64 16.64 -19.02
N ARG A 210 -2.17 15.54 -19.60
CA ARG A 210 -0.92 14.90 -19.20
C ARG A 210 0.03 14.67 -20.38
N LYS A 211 1.30 14.99 -20.16
CA LYS A 211 2.40 14.72 -21.09
C LYS A 211 3.54 14.09 -20.28
N GLU A 212 4.17 13.07 -20.85
CA GLU A 212 5.29 12.39 -20.20
C GLU A 212 6.34 11.99 -21.24
N GLY A 213 7.60 12.22 -20.91
CA GLY A 213 8.75 11.76 -21.68
C GLY A 213 9.68 10.98 -20.76
N ILE A 214 10.15 9.81 -21.21
CA ILE A 214 11.10 8.95 -20.49
C ILE A 214 12.23 8.62 -21.44
N PHE A 215 13.45 8.79 -20.98
CA PHE A 215 14.67 8.30 -21.63
C PHE A 215 15.42 7.37 -20.68
N ARG A 216 15.82 6.20 -21.16
CA ARG A 216 16.67 5.25 -20.44
C ARG A 216 17.86 4.85 -21.28
N TYR A 217 19.01 4.77 -20.61
CA TYR A 217 20.24 4.25 -21.16
C TYR A 217 20.82 3.19 -20.22
N GLY A 218 21.00 1.99 -20.72
CA GLY A 218 21.67 0.89 -20.05
C GLY A 218 22.94 0.49 -20.76
N GLY A 219 23.98 0.21 -19.99
CA GLY A 219 25.27 -0.20 -20.52
C GLY A 219 25.97 -1.25 -19.65
N LYS A 220 26.93 -1.96 -20.26
CA LYS A 220 27.80 -2.90 -19.56
C LYS A 220 29.26 -2.63 -19.99
N SER A 221 30.14 -2.59 -19.00
CA SER A 221 31.58 -2.44 -19.21
C SER A 221 32.33 -3.34 -18.25
N GLY A 222 32.85 -4.47 -18.77
CA GLY A 222 33.45 -5.50 -17.92
C GLY A 222 32.49 -6.03 -16.85
N ALA A 223 32.87 -5.87 -15.60
CA ALA A 223 32.10 -6.30 -14.43
C ALA A 223 31.01 -5.29 -14.01
N LEU A 224 30.96 -4.10 -14.61
CA LEU A 224 30.01 -3.04 -14.32
C LEU A 224 28.80 -3.13 -15.26
N SER A 225 27.59 -3.21 -14.71
CA SER A 225 26.34 -2.97 -15.43
C SER A 225 25.65 -1.74 -14.86
N TYR A 226 25.14 -0.86 -15.71
CA TYR A 226 24.49 0.36 -15.24
C TYR A 226 23.24 0.71 -16.04
N ARG A 227 22.36 1.45 -15.40
CA ARG A 227 21.13 2.02 -15.97
C ARG A 227 20.97 3.45 -15.49
N LEU A 228 20.74 4.36 -16.43
CA LEU A 228 20.35 5.74 -16.18
C LEU A 228 18.96 5.95 -16.79
N THR A 229 18.00 6.42 -15.99
CA THR A 229 16.66 6.77 -16.43
C THR A 229 16.37 8.22 -16.06
N ALA A 230 15.94 9.01 -17.04
CA ALA A 230 15.47 10.38 -16.84
C ALA A 230 14.05 10.51 -17.36
N SER A 231 13.19 11.23 -16.64
CA SER A 231 11.84 11.50 -17.10
C SER A 231 11.35 12.90 -16.72
N ILE A 232 10.46 13.42 -17.55
CA ILE A 232 9.69 14.63 -17.28
C ILE A 232 8.22 14.31 -17.48
N ARG A 233 7.39 14.79 -16.57
CA ARG A 233 5.94 14.65 -16.63
C ARG A 233 5.29 15.97 -16.28
N GLU A 234 4.42 16.44 -17.13
CA GLU A 234 3.48 17.54 -16.90
C GLU A 234 2.09 16.95 -16.75
N ASP A 235 1.39 17.31 -15.69
CA ASP A 235 0.08 16.80 -15.34
C ASP A 235 -0.79 17.96 -14.87
N GLN A 236 -1.87 18.24 -15.58
CA GLN A 236 -2.82 19.33 -15.26
C GLN A 236 -3.81 18.91 -14.17
N GLY A 237 -3.64 17.70 -13.60
CA GLY A 237 -4.52 17.22 -12.54
C GLY A 237 -5.98 17.03 -12.97
N GLU A 238 -6.86 17.15 -12.00
CA GLU A 238 -8.30 16.85 -12.12
C GLU A 238 -9.19 18.04 -11.70
N ASP A 239 -8.63 19.24 -11.63
CA ASP A 239 -9.25 20.43 -11.06
C ASP A 239 -10.43 21.01 -11.86
N ASP A 240 -10.59 20.66 -13.14
CA ASP A 240 -11.64 21.20 -14.02
C ASP A 240 -13.08 20.78 -13.67
N ARG A 241 -13.32 19.92 -12.69
CA ARG A 241 -14.56 19.13 -12.64
C ARG A 241 -15.30 19.07 -11.31
N ILE A 242 -14.91 19.84 -10.32
CA ILE A 242 -15.61 19.75 -9.05
C ILE A 242 -16.85 20.62 -9.07
N LYS A 243 -17.99 19.96 -9.28
CA LYS A 243 -19.28 20.54 -8.92
C LYS A 243 -19.44 20.46 -7.42
N ARG A 244 -19.50 21.61 -6.77
CA ARG A 244 -19.77 21.72 -5.34
C ARG A 244 -21.09 21.02 -5.00
N PRO A 245 -21.16 20.18 -3.96
CA PRO A 245 -22.44 19.81 -3.40
C PRO A 245 -23.11 21.08 -2.86
N THR A 246 -24.34 21.33 -3.29
CA THR A 246 -25.10 22.54 -3.00
C THR A 246 -25.73 22.52 -1.59
N SER A 247 -25.29 21.70 -0.68
CA SER A 247 -25.91 21.61 0.65
C SER A 247 -24.92 21.58 1.79
N VAL A 248 -25.04 22.58 2.63
CA VAL A 248 -24.85 22.63 4.09
C VAL A 248 -23.55 23.19 4.65
N PHE A 249 -22.43 23.23 3.96
CA PHE A 249 -21.23 23.91 4.48
C PHE A 249 -20.67 24.96 3.53
N THR A 250 -21.10 26.21 3.73
CA THR A 250 -20.66 27.40 3.01
C THR A 250 -19.22 27.85 3.32
N PHE A 251 -18.42 27.02 4.00
CA PHE A 251 -17.06 27.39 4.41
C PHE A 251 -15.95 26.86 3.51
N TRP A 252 -16.25 26.07 2.49
CA TRP A 252 -15.25 25.40 1.68
C TRP A 252 -15.25 25.92 0.25
N ASN A 253 -14.50 26.98 -0.02
CA ASN A 253 -14.09 27.30 -1.38
C ASN A 253 -12.93 26.35 -1.73
N LEU A 254 -13.26 25.17 -2.25
CA LEU A 254 -12.27 24.20 -2.71
C LEU A 254 -11.96 24.51 -4.17
N ASN A 255 -11.03 25.42 -4.42
CA ASN A 255 -10.33 25.42 -5.67
C ASN A 255 -9.30 24.28 -5.60
N LYS A 256 -9.46 23.28 -6.44
CA LYS A 256 -8.50 22.17 -6.50
C LYS A 256 -7.47 22.53 -7.54
N TYR A 257 -6.31 22.83 -7.03
CA TYR A 257 -5.11 22.96 -7.83
C TYR A 257 -4.32 21.68 -7.55
N ASP A 258 -4.25 20.79 -8.51
CA ASP A 258 -3.51 19.53 -8.40
C ASP A 258 -2.54 19.32 -9.58
N ASN A 259 -2.24 20.42 -10.28
CA ASN A 259 -1.24 20.43 -11.33
C ASN A 259 0.14 20.08 -10.78
N LYS A 260 0.89 19.29 -11.51
CA LYS A 260 2.24 18.92 -11.13
C LYS A 260 3.18 18.78 -12.32
N THR A 261 4.42 19.21 -12.11
CA THR A 261 5.52 18.89 -13.00
C THR A 261 6.51 18.06 -12.22
N ILE A 262 6.86 16.90 -12.75
CA ILE A 262 7.72 15.91 -12.10
C ILE A 262 8.95 15.68 -12.98
N HIS A 263 10.12 15.91 -12.42
CA HIS A 263 11.39 15.56 -13.00
C HIS A 263 11.97 14.39 -12.21
N ASN A 264 12.25 13.28 -12.86
CA ASN A 264 12.93 12.15 -12.25
C ASN A 264 14.29 11.91 -12.89
N LEU A 265 15.26 11.55 -12.06
CA LEU A 265 16.52 10.97 -12.46
C LEU A 265 16.81 9.77 -11.57
N ASN A 266 17.12 8.64 -12.17
CA ASN A 266 17.47 7.42 -11.45
C ASN A 266 18.69 6.78 -12.07
N LEU A 267 19.70 6.48 -11.26
CA LEU A 267 20.90 5.75 -11.60
C LEU A 267 20.99 4.50 -10.76
N ARG A 268 21.22 3.36 -11.39
CA ARG A 268 21.62 2.10 -10.73
C ARG A 268 22.85 1.55 -11.41
N ALA A 269 23.84 1.14 -10.61
CA ALA A 269 25.10 0.56 -11.06
C ALA A 269 25.43 -0.66 -10.20
N ASP A 270 25.54 -1.81 -10.83
CA ASP A 270 25.86 -3.09 -10.20
C ASP A 270 27.25 -3.51 -10.67
N TYR A 271 28.18 -3.67 -9.73
CA TYR A 271 29.57 -3.99 -9.97
C TYR A 271 29.94 -5.33 -9.31
N GLN A 272 30.36 -6.29 -10.12
CA GLN A 272 30.89 -7.58 -9.65
C GLN A 272 32.34 -7.42 -9.28
N LEU A 273 32.67 -7.26 -7.99
CA LEU A 273 34.03 -7.06 -7.50
C LEU A 273 34.91 -8.31 -7.74
N ASN A 274 34.35 -9.48 -7.47
CA ASN A 274 34.94 -10.81 -7.71
C ASN A 274 33.79 -11.86 -7.73
N SER A 275 34.12 -13.15 -7.75
CA SER A 275 33.13 -14.23 -7.81
C SER A 275 32.19 -14.29 -6.59
N ALA A 276 32.59 -13.74 -5.45
CA ALA A 276 31.82 -13.76 -4.20
C ALA A 276 31.16 -12.41 -3.88
N ASP A 277 31.76 -11.29 -4.29
CA ASP A 277 31.35 -9.95 -3.86
C ASP A 277 30.67 -9.17 -4.99
N THR A 278 29.51 -8.64 -4.70
CA THR A 278 28.77 -7.72 -5.56
C THR A 278 28.50 -6.42 -4.82
N MET A 279 28.68 -5.30 -5.50
CA MET A 279 28.36 -3.97 -4.99
C MET A 279 27.33 -3.30 -5.89
N GLU A 280 26.28 -2.78 -5.30
CA GLU A 280 25.21 -2.04 -5.95
C GLU A 280 25.22 -0.59 -5.43
N PHE A 281 25.23 0.35 -6.35
CA PHE A 281 25.03 1.77 -6.05
C PHE A 281 23.76 2.27 -6.72
N GLN A 282 22.96 3.02 -5.98
CA GLN A 282 21.78 3.71 -6.51
C GLN A 282 21.79 5.18 -6.11
N PHE A 283 21.31 6.00 -7.02
CA PHE A 283 20.97 7.41 -6.80
C PHE A 283 19.62 7.70 -7.45
N GLY A 284 18.77 8.44 -6.77
CA GLY A 284 17.50 8.89 -7.33
C GLY A 284 17.17 10.32 -6.93
N TYR A 285 16.57 11.06 -7.86
CA TYR A 285 16.06 12.40 -7.66
C TYR A 285 14.65 12.50 -8.23
N ASN A 286 13.76 13.15 -7.47
CA ASN A 286 12.42 13.55 -7.91
C ASN A 286 12.18 14.98 -7.46
N GLY A 287 11.74 15.85 -8.35
CA GLY A 287 11.50 17.25 -7.99
C GLY A 287 10.61 17.98 -8.97
N GLY A 288 10.12 19.13 -8.54
CA GLY A 288 9.36 20.05 -9.37
C GLY A 288 8.15 20.64 -8.66
N PRO A 289 7.43 21.57 -9.34
CA PRO A 289 6.20 22.17 -8.82
C PRO A 289 5.13 21.14 -8.53
N ARG A 290 4.40 21.37 -7.43
CA ARG A 290 3.21 20.61 -6.99
C ARG A 290 2.16 21.60 -6.57
N GLU A 291 1.07 21.71 -7.29
CA GLU A 291 -0.07 22.45 -6.80
C GLU A 291 -0.88 21.61 -5.83
N VAL A 292 -1.52 22.25 -4.90
CA VAL A 292 -2.37 21.61 -3.88
C VAL A 292 -3.60 22.47 -3.65
N GLY A 293 -4.73 21.82 -3.37
CA GLY A 293 -6.00 22.49 -3.21
C GLY A 293 -6.07 23.43 -2.01
N GLU A 294 -7.21 24.06 -1.83
CA GLU A 294 -7.55 24.85 -0.63
C GLU A 294 -8.31 23.98 0.36
N TYR A 295 -7.98 24.12 1.64
CA TYR A 295 -8.67 23.44 2.73
C TYR A 295 -8.80 24.38 3.93
N ASN A 296 -10.01 24.57 4.48
CA ASN A 296 -10.25 25.42 5.67
C ASN A 296 -9.64 26.82 5.58
N ASN A 297 -9.77 27.51 4.44
CA ASN A 297 -9.15 28.80 4.18
C ASN A 297 -7.61 28.78 4.15
N VAL A 298 -6.98 27.62 4.13
CA VAL A 298 -5.56 27.47 3.85
C VAL A 298 -5.41 27.17 2.37
N SER A 299 -4.66 28.00 1.65
CA SER A 299 -4.32 27.79 0.25
C SER A 299 -2.80 27.74 0.09
N ALA A 300 -2.33 26.84 -0.74
CA ALA A 300 -0.93 26.88 -1.14
C ALA A 300 -0.74 27.89 -2.27
N ILE A 301 -0.04 28.97 -1.99
CA ILE A 301 0.36 29.96 -3.01
C ILE A 301 1.38 29.35 -3.97
N SER A 302 2.29 28.54 -3.43
CA SER A 302 3.25 27.77 -4.20
C SER A 302 3.71 26.57 -3.39
N ARG A 303 3.94 25.46 -4.07
CA ARG A 303 4.54 24.25 -3.47
C ARG A 303 5.48 23.61 -4.47
N ARG A 304 6.62 23.14 -3.98
CA ARG A 304 7.62 22.41 -4.74
C ARG A 304 8.16 21.26 -3.90
N ALA A 305 8.24 20.07 -4.46
CA ALA A 305 8.92 18.92 -3.85
C ALA A 305 10.31 18.75 -4.46
N GLU A 306 11.28 18.34 -3.61
CA GLU A 306 12.62 17.95 -4.02
C GLU A 306 13.09 16.80 -3.14
N ASN A 307 13.16 15.61 -3.70
CA ASN A 307 13.51 14.39 -3.00
C ASN A 307 14.68 13.73 -3.68
N HIS A 308 15.63 13.23 -2.90
CA HIS A 308 16.74 12.44 -3.43
C HIS A 308 17.18 11.38 -2.43
N PHE A 309 17.86 10.37 -2.95
CA PHE A 309 18.50 9.35 -2.12
C PHE A 309 19.78 8.85 -2.76
N GLU A 310 20.66 8.36 -1.90
CA GLU A 310 21.83 7.57 -2.25
C GLU A 310 21.77 6.26 -1.48
N MET A 311 22.10 5.14 -2.14
CA MET A 311 22.15 3.81 -1.53
C MET A 311 23.38 3.05 -1.99
N LEU A 312 24.02 2.38 -1.04
CA LEU A 312 25.09 1.41 -1.29
C LEU A 312 24.69 0.08 -0.67
N HIS A 313 24.76 -0.99 -1.46
CA HIS A 313 24.46 -2.34 -1.01
C HIS A 313 25.59 -3.27 -1.44
N TRP A 314 26.29 -3.84 -0.46
CA TRP A 314 27.32 -4.85 -0.67
C TRP A 314 26.78 -6.21 -0.24
N ARG A 315 27.02 -7.22 -1.09
CA ARG A 315 26.66 -8.63 -0.82
C ARG A 315 27.87 -9.50 -1.05
N ARG A 316 28.07 -10.43 -0.13
CA ARG A 316 29.09 -11.47 -0.22
C ARG A 316 28.46 -12.85 -0.09
N ALA A 317 28.64 -13.66 -1.13
CA ALA A 317 28.37 -15.09 -1.07
C ALA A 317 29.42 -15.76 -0.17
N LEU A 318 28.96 -16.55 0.80
CA LEU A 318 29.81 -17.25 1.75
C LEU A 318 29.92 -18.72 1.35
N GLU A 319 31.01 -19.37 1.76
CA GLU A 319 31.16 -20.83 1.63
C GLU A 319 29.98 -21.54 2.33
N GLY A 320 29.48 -22.62 1.73
CA GLY A 320 28.30 -23.34 2.26
C GLY A 320 26.93 -22.73 1.89
N GLY A 321 26.89 -21.77 0.93
CA GLY A 321 25.65 -21.21 0.39
C GLY A 321 25.01 -20.12 1.26
N GLY A 322 25.76 -19.57 2.21
CA GLY A 322 25.34 -18.41 2.99
C GLY A 322 25.55 -17.08 2.26
N GLU A 323 25.02 -15.99 2.80
CA GLU A 323 25.22 -14.61 2.30
C GLU A 323 25.35 -13.64 3.48
N LEU A 324 26.31 -12.74 3.38
CA LEU A 324 26.42 -11.56 4.21
C LEU A 324 26.10 -10.33 3.34
N SER A 325 25.20 -9.47 3.81
CA SER A 325 24.86 -8.22 3.12
C SER A 325 24.92 -7.02 4.07
N VAL A 326 25.37 -5.89 3.50
CA VAL A 326 25.41 -4.59 4.18
C VAL A 326 24.77 -3.56 3.27
N GLN A 327 23.69 -2.95 3.72
CA GLN A 327 23.01 -1.88 3.00
C GLN A 327 23.07 -0.59 3.82
N ALA A 328 23.49 0.50 3.18
CA ALA A 328 23.45 1.83 3.75
C ALA A 328 22.73 2.78 2.81
N PHE A 329 21.84 3.64 3.32
CA PHE A 329 21.23 4.67 2.50
C PHE A 329 20.99 5.97 3.26
N HIS A 330 20.98 7.04 2.48
CA HIS A 330 20.57 8.37 2.90
C HIS A 330 19.40 8.82 2.03
N THR A 331 18.41 9.46 2.63
CA THR A 331 17.25 10.03 1.91
C THR A 331 16.99 11.44 2.43
N VAL A 332 16.71 12.36 1.52
CA VAL A 332 16.21 13.70 1.81
C VAL A 332 14.89 13.89 1.09
N GLU A 333 13.87 14.23 1.87
CA GLU A 333 12.58 14.69 1.34
C GLU A 333 12.42 16.16 1.73
N ARG A 334 12.18 17.00 0.75
CA ARG A 334 12.10 18.44 0.93
C ARG A 334 10.85 19.00 0.27
N VAL A 335 10.08 19.75 1.03
CA VAL A 335 8.92 20.48 0.53
C VAL A 335 9.17 21.97 0.80
N TYR A 336 9.10 22.78 -0.22
CA TYR A 336 9.04 24.22 -0.14
C TYR A 336 7.60 24.65 -0.38
N ALA A 337 6.96 25.30 0.58
CA ALA A 337 5.58 25.71 0.46
C ALA A 337 5.37 27.11 1.05
N ARG A 338 4.59 27.92 0.35
CA ARG A 338 4.04 29.16 0.90
C ARG A 338 2.54 28.97 1.03
N LEU A 339 2.09 29.01 2.25
CA LEU A 339 0.70 28.79 2.63
C LEU A 339 0.07 30.13 3.01
N LYS A 340 -1.19 30.31 2.63
CA LYS A 340 -2.01 31.45 3.05
C LYS A 340 -3.15 30.91 3.91
N ASP A 341 -3.26 31.41 5.11
CA ASP A 341 -4.34 31.09 6.06
C ASP A 341 -5.04 32.38 6.54
N SER A 342 -5.85 32.26 7.59
CA SER A 342 -6.55 33.41 8.21
C SER A 342 -5.59 34.44 8.79
N ASP A 343 -4.40 34.02 9.18
CA ASP A 343 -3.41 34.84 9.91
C ASP A 343 -2.39 35.48 8.95
N GLY A 344 -2.43 35.11 7.67
CA GLY A 344 -1.57 35.69 6.64
C GLY A 344 -0.87 34.66 5.76
N ILE A 345 0.38 34.95 5.39
CA ILE A 345 1.22 34.09 4.58
C ILE A 345 2.33 33.51 5.46
N SER A 346 2.42 32.18 5.52
CA SER A 346 3.39 31.43 6.29
C SER A 346 4.25 30.53 5.40
N ASP A 347 5.48 30.26 5.84
CA ASP A 347 6.34 29.30 5.17
C ASP A 347 6.00 27.89 5.69
N GLY A 348 5.49 27.05 4.79
CA GLY A 348 5.17 25.65 5.06
C GLY A 348 6.30 24.68 4.67
N ASP A 349 7.54 25.09 4.84
CA ASP A 349 8.70 24.30 4.48
C ASP A 349 8.84 23.09 5.41
N ALA A 350 9.20 21.94 4.82
CA ALA A 350 9.52 20.73 5.55
C ALA A 350 10.75 20.05 4.96
N ILE A 351 11.64 19.56 5.82
CA ILE A 351 12.84 18.80 5.44
C ILE A 351 12.93 17.57 6.33
N LEU A 352 12.91 16.41 5.68
CA LEU A 352 13.05 15.12 6.33
C LEU A 352 14.35 14.48 5.83
N ARG A 353 15.22 14.09 6.74
CA ARG A 353 16.46 13.38 6.43
C ARG A 353 16.46 12.04 7.14
N ARG A 354 16.89 11.02 6.43
CA ARG A 354 17.04 9.66 6.98
C ARG A 354 18.39 9.09 6.63
N TYR A 355 19.03 8.50 7.62
CA TYR A 355 20.23 7.68 7.50
C TYR A 355 19.91 6.29 8.05
N ASP A 356 20.16 5.25 7.27
CA ASP A 356 19.89 3.86 7.68
C ASP A 356 21.07 2.97 7.30
N LEU A 357 21.46 2.10 8.21
CA LEU A 357 22.48 1.08 8.02
C LEU A 357 21.92 -0.26 8.51
N GLU A 358 21.92 -1.25 7.64
CA GLU A 358 21.48 -2.61 7.96
C GLU A 358 22.55 -3.64 7.60
N VAL A 359 22.76 -4.60 8.47
CA VAL A 359 23.62 -5.78 8.26
C VAL A 359 22.76 -7.01 8.40
N GLN A 360 22.86 -7.93 7.44
CA GLN A 360 22.11 -9.18 7.41
C GLN A 360 23.03 -10.36 7.08
N HIS A 361 22.84 -11.46 7.76
CA HIS A 361 23.51 -12.74 7.49
C HIS A 361 22.49 -13.85 7.30
N THR A 362 22.60 -14.55 6.18
CA THR A 362 21.78 -15.72 5.84
C THR A 362 22.65 -16.96 5.76
N PHE A 363 22.25 -18.05 6.38
CA PHE A 363 22.97 -19.33 6.32
C PHE A 363 22.05 -20.50 6.65
N SER A 364 22.51 -21.69 6.40
CA SER A 364 21.83 -22.95 6.76
C SER A 364 22.48 -23.55 8.01
N PRO A 365 21.87 -23.45 9.20
CA PRO A 365 22.44 -24.02 10.43
C PRO A 365 22.49 -25.55 10.39
N PHE A 366 21.61 -26.20 9.63
CA PHE A 366 21.58 -27.62 9.29
C PHE A 366 20.86 -27.83 7.95
N ALA A 367 20.94 -29.06 7.39
CA ALA A 367 20.57 -29.34 6.00
C ALA A 367 19.13 -28.97 5.62
N ASN A 368 18.19 -29.02 6.56
CA ASN A 368 16.77 -28.75 6.35
C ASN A 368 16.28 -27.44 7.00
N ALA A 369 17.19 -26.51 7.32
CA ALA A 369 16.84 -25.21 7.87
C ALA A 369 17.64 -24.09 7.25
N ARG A 370 17.00 -22.94 7.12
CA ARG A 370 17.63 -21.68 6.71
C ARG A 370 17.33 -20.61 7.76
N LEU A 371 18.32 -19.85 8.12
CA LEU A 371 18.21 -18.75 9.09
C LEU A 371 18.72 -17.47 8.46
N VAL A 372 17.95 -16.43 8.58
CA VAL A 372 18.41 -15.06 8.39
C VAL A 372 18.33 -14.32 9.73
N TRP A 373 19.37 -13.59 10.07
CA TRP A 373 19.39 -12.67 11.19
C TRP A 373 20.14 -11.42 10.83
N GLY A 374 19.87 -10.36 11.54
CA GLY A 374 20.51 -9.08 11.26
C GLY A 374 20.10 -8.00 12.23
N GLY A 375 20.67 -6.84 12.00
CA GLY A 375 20.35 -5.64 12.77
C GLY A 375 20.46 -4.39 11.95
N SER A 376 19.77 -3.34 12.36
CA SER A 376 19.85 -2.03 11.72
C SER A 376 19.82 -0.90 12.73
N ILE A 377 20.45 0.20 12.34
CA ILE A 377 20.37 1.48 13.01
C ILE A 377 19.86 2.53 12.03
N ARG A 378 18.93 3.36 12.49
CA ARG A 378 18.36 4.46 11.72
C ARG A 378 18.37 5.73 12.53
N TYR A 379 18.66 6.82 11.84
CA TYR A 379 18.51 8.17 12.34
C TYR A 379 17.67 8.99 11.39
N ASP A 380 16.50 9.46 11.83
CA ASP A 380 15.66 10.40 11.10
C ASP A 380 15.72 11.77 11.78
N GLN A 381 15.76 12.82 10.97
CA GLN A 381 15.70 14.21 11.41
C GLN A 381 14.55 14.89 10.63
N THR A 382 13.61 15.47 11.35
CA THR A 382 12.44 16.13 10.76
C THR A 382 12.42 17.59 11.20
N TYR A 383 12.45 18.50 10.23
CA TYR A 383 12.25 19.93 10.39
C TYR A 383 11.00 20.34 9.63
N ALA A 384 9.96 20.78 10.31
CA ALA A 384 8.69 21.17 9.69
C ALA A 384 7.91 22.13 10.59
N PRO A 385 8.41 23.37 10.82
CA PRO A 385 7.90 24.28 11.85
C PRO A 385 6.42 24.62 11.69
N TYR A 386 5.93 24.85 10.50
CA TYR A 386 4.51 25.16 10.26
C TYR A 386 3.58 24.02 10.70
N TYR A 387 3.97 22.76 10.41
CA TYR A 387 3.14 21.58 10.70
C TYR A 387 3.26 21.14 12.16
N LEU A 388 4.38 21.43 12.80
CA LEU A 388 4.70 21.01 14.16
C LEU A 388 4.55 22.15 15.19
N GLY A 389 4.40 23.38 14.73
CA GLY A 389 4.11 24.54 15.56
C GLY A 389 2.62 24.61 15.90
N VAL A 390 2.28 24.53 17.19
CA VAL A 390 0.91 24.71 17.69
C VAL A 390 0.86 25.97 18.54
N GLY A 391 0.30 27.06 17.98
CA GLY A 391 0.19 28.36 18.65
C GLY A 391 1.52 29.13 18.79
N ASP A 392 1.52 30.19 19.57
CA ASP A 392 2.67 31.08 19.81
C ASP A 392 3.83 30.44 20.62
N ASN A 393 3.78 29.13 20.85
CA ASN A 393 4.77 28.39 21.61
C ASN A 393 6.02 28.09 20.80
N GLN A 394 7.06 28.89 20.98
CA GLN A 394 8.40 28.74 20.39
C GLN A 394 9.09 27.39 20.68
N TYR A 395 8.52 26.54 21.53
CA TYR A 395 9.14 25.27 21.96
C TYR A 395 9.08 24.17 20.91
N LEU A 396 8.32 24.33 19.81
CA LEU A 396 8.16 23.34 18.76
C LEU A 396 8.93 23.68 17.48
N TYR A 397 9.65 24.80 17.46
CA TYR A 397 10.53 25.18 16.35
C TYR A 397 11.88 24.49 16.50
N GLY A 398 12.03 23.30 15.94
CA GLY A 398 13.29 22.58 16.00
C GLY A 398 13.34 21.34 15.12
N ASP A 399 14.51 20.75 15.09
CA ASP A 399 14.72 19.43 14.53
C ASP A 399 14.19 18.37 15.50
N PHE A 400 13.36 17.47 14.98
CA PHE A 400 12.85 16.32 15.74
C PHE A 400 13.66 15.08 15.39
N PRO A 401 14.62 14.68 16.23
CA PRO A 401 15.41 13.49 16.01
C PRO A 401 14.62 12.22 16.37
N TYR A 402 14.78 11.19 15.57
CA TYR A 402 14.25 9.87 15.85
C TYR A 402 15.36 8.83 15.65
N HIS A 403 15.68 8.10 16.68
CA HIS A 403 16.63 7.01 16.66
C HIS A 403 15.88 5.69 16.69
N LEU A 404 16.29 4.74 15.85
CA LEU A 404 15.73 3.41 15.76
C LEU A 404 16.85 2.39 15.72
N ARG A 405 16.75 1.35 16.55
CA ARG A 405 17.64 0.19 16.57
C ARG A 405 16.79 -1.05 16.45
N ARG A 406 17.16 -1.95 15.58
CA ARG A 406 16.43 -3.19 15.32
C ARG A 406 17.38 -4.38 15.36
N PHE A 407 16.88 -5.48 15.90
CA PHE A 407 17.48 -6.80 15.76
C PHE A 407 16.38 -7.78 15.36
N PHE A 408 16.61 -8.56 14.31
CA PHE A 408 15.63 -9.47 13.76
C PHE A 408 16.22 -10.84 13.45
N GLY A 409 15.36 -11.85 13.41
CA GLY A 409 15.71 -13.19 12.95
C GLY A 409 14.50 -13.93 12.42
N ASN A 410 14.68 -14.70 11.33
CA ASN A 410 13.66 -15.57 10.76
C ASN A 410 14.30 -16.93 10.43
N LEU A 411 13.71 -17.98 10.98
CA LEU A 411 14.08 -19.37 10.75
C LEU A 411 13.00 -20.03 9.89
N GLU A 412 13.42 -20.64 8.79
CA GLU A 412 12.64 -21.60 8.04
C GLU A 412 13.17 -23.00 8.36
N TRP A 413 12.30 -23.89 8.78
CA TRP A 413 12.67 -25.26 9.12
C TRP A 413 11.71 -26.26 8.47
N ARG A 414 12.24 -27.05 7.54
CA ARG A 414 11.54 -28.16 6.90
C ARG A 414 11.65 -29.40 7.78
N ALA A 415 10.72 -29.53 8.72
CA ALA A 415 10.70 -30.65 9.66
C ALA A 415 10.43 -31.98 8.96
N ARG A 416 9.64 -31.95 7.89
CA ARG A 416 9.39 -33.09 6.98
C ARG A 416 9.30 -32.54 5.53
N PRO A 417 9.40 -33.37 4.51
CA PRO A 417 9.28 -32.92 3.11
C PRO A 417 7.99 -32.14 2.82
N ASP A 418 6.90 -32.48 3.52
CA ASP A 418 5.58 -31.88 3.38
C ASP A 418 5.25 -30.80 4.44
N LEU A 419 6.15 -30.53 5.40
CA LEU A 419 5.86 -29.66 6.54
C LEU A 419 6.98 -28.65 6.81
N VAL A 420 6.69 -27.38 6.60
CA VAL A 420 7.62 -26.26 6.80
C VAL A 420 7.13 -25.36 7.93
N PHE A 421 7.99 -25.12 8.91
CA PHE A 421 7.79 -24.16 9.98
C PHE A 421 8.56 -22.88 9.67
N ASN A 422 7.94 -21.73 9.89
CA ASN A 422 8.56 -20.42 9.85
C ASN A 422 8.39 -19.77 11.22
N VAL A 423 9.50 -19.41 11.86
CA VAL A 423 9.53 -18.73 13.15
C VAL A 423 10.35 -17.46 12.99
N GLY A 424 9.77 -16.33 13.29
CA GLY A 424 10.45 -15.05 13.14
C GLY A 424 10.13 -14.08 14.26
N GLY A 425 10.94 -13.05 14.36
CA GLY A 425 10.69 -11.97 15.30
C GLY A 425 11.67 -10.82 15.16
N MET A 426 11.23 -9.67 15.67
CA MET A 426 12.05 -8.47 15.76
C MET A 426 11.91 -7.86 17.14
N ILE A 427 13.03 -7.34 17.64
CA ILE A 427 13.10 -6.42 18.78
C ILE A 427 13.49 -5.07 18.20
N GLU A 428 12.65 -4.07 18.44
CA GLU A 428 12.83 -2.71 17.97
C GLU A 428 12.82 -1.76 19.15
N ASN A 429 13.81 -0.87 19.23
CA ASN A 429 13.87 0.22 20.22
C ASN A 429 13.91 1.55 19.50
N ASN A 430 12.99 2.45 19.83
CA ASN A 430 12.91 3.77 19.24
C ASN A 430 12.71 4.88 20.29
N THR A 431 13.04 6.11 19.91
CA THR A 431 13.01 7.28 20.77
C THR A 431 11.60 7.64 21.28
N TYR A 432 10.54 7.32 20.53
CA TYR A 432 9.18 7.80 20.83
C TYR A 432 8.39 6.88 21.76
N THR A 433 8.57 5.57 21.62
CA THR A 433 7.74 4.57 22.30
C THR A 433 8.53 3.49 23.04
N GLY A 434 9.88 3.59 23.03
CA GLY A 434 10.74 2.61 23.70
C GLY A 434 10.89 1.31 22.93
N THR A 435 10.77 0.18 23.64
CA THR A 435 11.05 -1.15 23.07
C THR A 435 9.78 -1.94 22.80
N ASP A 436 9.66 -2.45 21.58
CA ASP A 436 8.62 -3.39 21.15
C ASP A 436 9.21 -4.69 20.64
N THR A 437 8.43 -5.78 20.78
CA THR A 437 8.78 -7.11 20.27
C THR A 437 7.64 -7.64 19.41
N THR A 438 7.96 -8.11 18.20
CA THR A 438 6.99 -8.56 17.21
C THR A 438 7.28 -9.96 16.72
N PRO A 439 6.78 -11.00 17.43
CA PRO A 439 6.94 -12.40 17.02
C PRO A 439 6.01 -12.78 15.86
N ARG A 440 6.42 -13.77 15.08
CA ARG A 440 5.62 -14.45 14.06
C ARG A 440 5.89 -15.93 14.08
N PHE A 441 4.83 -16.73 13.88
CA PHE A 441 4.89 -18.17 13.71
C PHE A 441 4.00 -18.57 12.54
N ALA A 442 4.48 -19.46 11.66
CA ALA A 442 3.67 -20.02 10.60
C ALA A 442 4.02 -21.48 10.32
N VAL A 443 3.03 -22.25 9.89
CA VAL A 443 3.15 -23.63 9.43
C VAL A 443 2.57 -23.71 8.03
N ASN A 444 3.36 -24.22 7.09
CA ASN A 444 2.93 -24.56 5.73
C ASN A 444 2.93 -26.09 5.61
N TRP A 445 1.76 -26.65 5.34
CA TRP A 445 1.57 -28.07 5.12
C TRP A 445 1.21 -28.34 3.67
N HIS A 446 2.12 -28.96 2.95
CA HIS A 446 1.93 -29.41 1.58
C HIS A 446 1.08 -30.68 1.59
N VAL A 447 -0.24 -30.53 1.54
CA VAL A 447 -1.21 -31.65 1.63
C VAL A 447 -1.11 -32.61 0.44
N GLN A 448 -0.70 -32.05 -0.70
CA GLN A 448 -0.28 -32.79 -1.91
C GLN A 448 0.54 -31.87 -2.79
N HIS A 449 1.12 -32.41 -3.86
CA HIS A 449 1.89 -31.61 -4.84
C HIS A 449 1.04 -30.45 -5.39
N GLY A 450 1.59 -29.23 -5.33
CA GLY A 450 0.89 -28.02 -5.77
C GLY A 450 -0.18 -27.49 -4.81
N HIS A 451 -0.41 -28.10 -3.64
CA HIS A 451 -1.45 -27.69 -2.71
C HIS A 451 -0.92 -27.53 -1.27
N THR A 452 -1.03 -26.34 -0.74
CA THR A 452 -0.50 -25.99 0.60
C THR A 452 -1.59 -25.36 1.45
N LEU A 453 -1.73 -25.82 2.68
CA LEU A 453 -2.44 -25.14 3.75
C LEU A 453 -1.45 -24.40 4.63
N ARG A 454 -1.74 -23.15 4.94
CA ARG A 454 -0.95 -22.29 5.82
C ARG A 454 -1.77 -21.88 7.03
N LEU A 455 -1.19 -21.99 8.22
CA LEU A 455 -1.69 -21.37 9.44
C LEU A 455 -0.60 -20.42 9.95
N SER A 456 -0.94 -19.17 10.20
CA SER A 456 0.00 -18.20 10.75
C SER A 456 -0.60 -17.38 11.88
N HIS A 457 0.28 -16.97 12.81
CA HIS A 457 -0.02 -16.03 13.86
C HIS A 457 1.11 -15.03 13.98
N SER A 458 0.79 -13.74 13.98
CA SER A 458 1.77 -12.68 14.05
C SER A 458 1.31 -11.53 14.92
N ARG A 459 2.29 -10.76 15.43
CA ARG A 459 2.06 -9.47 16.08
C ARG A 459 2.81 -8.40 15.31
N ALA A 460 2.17 -7.27 15.09
CA ALA A 460 2.81 -6.10 14.51
C ALA A 460 2.48 -4.84 15.30
N THR A 461 3.30 -3.81 15.07
CA THR A 461 3.20 -2.51 15.73
C THR A 461 3.27 -1.38 14.70
N ARG A 462 2.65 -0.24 15.03
CA ARG A 462 2.84 1.04 14.35
C ARG A 462 3.34 2.08 15.34
N SER A 463 4.49 2.66 15.04
CA SER A 463 4.99 3.80 15.79
C SER A 463 4.24 5.08 15.40
N PRO A 464 3.98 6.00 16.33
CA PRO A 464 3.45 7.31 16.02
C PRO A 464 4.35 8.04 15.01
N SER A 465 3.75 8.82 14.12
CA SER A 465 4.48 9.77 13.28
C SER A 465 5.03 10.92 14.11
N VAL A 466 5.94 11.72 13.55
CA VAL A 466 6.46 12.92 14.20
C VAL A 466 5.33 13.88 14.54
N TYR A 467 4.39 14.08 13.60
CA TYR A 467 3.22 14.93 13.81
C TYR A 467 2.35 14.46 14.98
N GLU A 468 1.99 13.18 15.03
CA GLU A 468 1.19 12.62 16.12
C GLU A 468 1.88 12.81 17.47
N LYS A 469 3.20 12.51 17.55
CA LYS A 469 3.98 12.61 18.79
C LYS A 469 4.15 14.05 19.25
N THR A 470 4.38 14.98 18.34
CA THR A 470 4.58 16.40 18.67
C THR A 470 3.28 17.05 19.11
N TYR A 471 2.18 16.78 18.40
CA TYR A 471 0.86 17.25 18.77
C TYR A 471 0.44 16.74 20.15
N ASP A 472 0.73 15.48 20.46
CA ASP A 472 0.52 14.90 21.78
C ASP A 472 1.35 15.59 22.87
N SER A 473 2.63 15.86 22.63
CA SER A 473 3.52 16.52 23.57
C SER A 473 3.08 17.94 23.93
N TYR A 474 2.54 18.67 22.96
CA TYR A 474 1.97 20.00 23.20
C TYR A 474 0.79 19.94 24.18
N TRP A 475 -0.16 19.06 23.96
CA TRP A 475 -1.34 18.94 24.80
C TRP A 475 -1.05 18.35 26.19
N ARG A 476 0.07 17.65 26.36
CA ARG A 476 0.53 17.13 27.67
C ARG A 476 1.27 18.15 28.48
N SER A 477 1.60 19.32 27.95
CA SER A 477 2.28 20.34 28.74
C SER A 477 1.50 20.63 30.01
N ALA A 478 2.23 21.01 31.07
CA ALA A 478 1.63 21.25 32.38
C ALA A 478 0.51 22.29 32.38
N GLU A 479 0.46 23.10 31.34
CA GLU A 479 -0.51 24.20 31.19
C GLU A 479 -1.89 23.69 30.74
N PHE A 480 -1.97 22.55 29.97
CA PHE A 480 -3.23 22.08 29.47
C PHE A 480 -3.73 20.80 30.15
N TYR A 481 -2.99 19.70 30.09
CA TYR A 481 -3.44 18.41 30.62
C TYR A 481 -2.29 17.60 31.22
N PRO A 482 -1.78 17.97 32.38
CA PRO A 482 -0.76 17.20 33.09
C PRO A 482 -1.34 15.83 33.48
N GLY A 483 -0.61 14.75 33.21
CA GLY A 483 -0.98 13.39 33.63
C GLY A 483 -1.66 12.52 32.58
N LEU A 484 -1.77 12.95 31.31
CA LEU A 484 -2.12 12.05 30.24
C LEU A 484 -1.04 10.94 30.09
N PRO A 485 -1.41 9.68 29.85
CA PRO A 485 -0.44 8.61 29.63
C PRO A 485 0.40 8.88 28.39
N GLU A 486 1.66 8.50 28.39
CA GLU A 486 2.54 8.64 27.22
C GLU A 486 2.03 7.86 26.03
N MET A 487 2.20 8.42 24.83
CA MET A 487 1.83 7.77 23.59
C MET A 487 2.69 6.51 23.37
N GLN A 488 2.01 5.43 23.00
CA GLN A 488 2.60 4.14 22.74
C GLN A 488 2.36 3.71 21.28
N THR A 489 2.97 2.60 20.86
CA THR A 489 2.71 1.98 19.58
C THR A 489 1.28 1.43 19.50
N GLU A 490 0.64 1.55 18.33
CA GLU A 490 -0.53 0.72 18.02
C GLU A 490 -0.10 -0.74 17.90
N ARG A 491 -1.00 -1.66 18.22
CA ARG A 491 -0.72 -3.09 18.18
C ARG A 491 -1.81 -3.87 17.46
N VAL A 492 -1.40 -4.85 16.67
CA VAL A 492 -2.30 -5.83 16.05
C VAL A 492 -1.79 -7.24 16.30
N LYS A 493 -2.71 -8.15 16.60
CA LYS A 493 -2.50 -9.60 16.59
C LYS A 493 -3.33 -10.17 15.45
N SER A 494 -2.69 -10.86 14.54
CA SER A 494 -3.33 -11.46 13.37
C SER A 494 -3.22 -12.96 13.40
N THR A 495 -4.32 -13.63 13.09
CA THR A 495 -4.36 -15.08 12.85
C THR A 495 -4.94 -15.34 11.47
N GLU A 496 -4.26 -16.15 10.69
CA GLU A 496 -4.60 -16.38 9.29
C GLU A 496 -4.65 -17.87 8.97
N LEU A 497 -5.64 -18.26 8.18
CA LEU A 497 -5.71 -19.55 7.51
C LEU A 497 -5.64 -19.32 6.00
N GLY A 498 -4.63 -19.86 5.35
CA GLY A 498 -4.40 -19.74 3.91
C GLY A 498 -4.49 -21.08 3.18
N TYR A 499 -4.87 -21.03 1.94
CA TYR A 499 -4.80 -22.12 1.00
C TYR A 499 -4.19 -21.64 -0.31
N ILE A 500 -3.14 -22.31 -0.77
CA ILE A 500 -2.50 -22.07 -2.05
C ILE A 500 -2.62 -23.35 -2.86
N GLY A 501 -3.21 -23.27 -4.04
CA GLY A 501 -3.46 -24.43 -4.90
C GLY A 501 -3.15 -24.16 -6.36
N LYS A 502 -2.57 -25.13 -7.04
CA LYS A 502 -2.31 -25.13 -8.48
C LYS A 502 -3.14 -26.21 -9.18
N TYR A 503 -4.01 -25.83 -10.08
CA TYR A 503 -4.88 -26.70 -10.84
C TYR A 503 -4.55 -26.55 -12.34
N GLY A 504 -3.51 -27.22 -12.79
CA GLY A 504 -3.01 -27.04 -14.14
C GLY A 504 -2.62 -25.58 -14.43
N LYS A 505 -3.36 -24.89 -15.30
CA LYS A 505 -3.12 -23.48 -15.65
C LYS A 505 -3.82 -22.46 -14.73
N LEU A 506 -4.39 -22.90 -13.62
CA LEU A 506 -5.08 -22.05 -12.64
C LEU A 506 -4.34 -22.08 -11.29
N ASP A 507 -3.87 -20.91 -10.83
CA ASP A 507 -3.37 -20.71 -9.49
C ASP A 507 -4.47 -20.09 -8.63
N VAL A 508 -4.62 -20.61 -7.41
CA VAL A 508 -5.59 -20.17 -6.40
C VAL A 508 -4.84 -19.79 -5.13
N ASP A 509 -5.07 -18.60 -4.64
CA ASP A 509 -4.62 -18.16 -3.30
C ASP A 509 -5.86 -17.66 -2.55
N PHE A 510 -6.21 -18.37 -1.48
CA PHE A 510 -7.34 -18.04 -0.61
C PHE A 510 -6.86 -17.84 0.82
N ARG A 511 -7.39 -16.81 1.49
CA ARG A 511 -7.03 -16.44 2.86
C ARG A 511 -8.26 -16.08 3.67
N LEU A 512 -8.33 -16.57 4.89
CA LEU A 512 -9.20 -16.08 5.97
C LEU A 512 -8.33 -15.38 7.01
N PHE A 513 -8.77 -14.26 7.54
CA PHE A 513 -8.04 -13.52 8.57
C PHE A 513 -8.92 -13.05 9.71
N TYR A 514 -8.30 -12.97 10.88
CA TYR A 514 -8.84 -12.41 12.10
C TYR A 514 -7.77 -11.53 12.76
N ASP A 515 -8.03 -10.24 12.83
CA ASP A 515 -7.13 -9.22 13.36
C ASP A 515 -7.74 -8.55 14.58
N ASP A 516 -6.99 -8.54 15.69
CA ASP A 516 -7.33 -7.89 16.95
C ASP A 516 -6.41 -6.68 17.15
N TYR A 517 -6.99 -5.48 17.00
CA TYR A 517 -6.32 -4.20 17.10
C TYR A 517 -6.51 -3.60 18.47
N SER A 518 -5.41 -3.11 19.05
CA SER A 518 -5.41 -2.44 20.34
C SER A 518 -4.49 -1.22 20.34
N GLN A 519 -4.71 -0.32 21.28
CA GLN A 519 -3.92 0.91 21.42
C GLN A 519 -3.92 1.77 20.14
N LEU A 520 -5.02 1.74 19.37
CA LEU A 520 -5.15 2.58 18.19
C LEU A 520 -5.05 4.05 18.61
N ILE A 521 -4.24 4.81 17.89
CA ILE A 521 -4.07 6.24 18.10
C ILE A 521 -5.30 6.94 17.56
N ASP A 522 -6.00 7.63 18.43
CA ASP A 522 -7.23 8.36 18.13
C ASP A 522 -7.01 9.86 18.30
N VAL A 523 -7.35 10.63 17.29
CA VAL A 523 -7.36 12.10 17.36
C VAL A 523 -8.58 12.54 18.15
N ARG A 524 -8.39 13.04 19.36
CA ARG A 524 -9.51 13.53 20.18
C ARG A 524 -10.23 14.68 19.51
N ASN A 525 -11.55 14.60 19.55
CA ASN A 525 -12.41 15.69 19.19
C ASN A 525 -12.09 16.94 20.02
N LYS A 526 -11.86 18.08 19.38
CA LYS A 526 -11.65 19.41 19.99
C LYS A 526 -12.72 19.84 21.01
N ARG A 527 -13.79 19.05 21.19
CA ARG A 527 -14.88 19.28 22.14
C ARG A 527 -14.77 18.51 23.47
N SER A 528 -13.89 17.51 23.56
CA SER A 528 -13.58 16.95 24.88
C SER A 528 -12.56 17.90 25.53
N ALA A 529 -12.75 18.18 26.81
CA ALA A 529 -11.90 19.09 27.57
C ALA A 529 -10.41 18.72 27.59
N ALA A 530 -10.03 17.58 27.02
CA ALA A 530 -8.65 17.14 26.84
C ALA A 530 -8.36 16.99 25.34
N GLY A 531 -7.72 17.96 24.72
CA GLY A 531 -7.14 17.84 23.38
C GLY A 531 -5.99 16.81 23.35
N GLY A 532 -5.56 16.39 22.16
CA GLY A 532 -4.42 15.49 21.98
C GLY A 532 -4.77 14.12 21.42
N ASN A 533 -3.75 13.35 21.06
CA ASN A 533 -3.87 11.99 20.57
C ASN A 533 -3.72 10.98 21.72
N LEU A 534 -4.53 9.94 21.74
CA LEU A 534 -4.45 8.87 22.75
C LEU A 534 -4.47 7.49 22.12
N ASN A 535 -3.81 6.54 22.76
CA ASN A 535 -3.91 5.12 22.49
C ASN A 535 -5.16 4.52 23.15
N ALA A 536 -6.35 4.89 22.68
CA ALA A 536 -7.62 4.51 23.32
C ALA A 536 -8.49 3.59 22.45
N GLY A 537 -8.22 3.46 21.16
CA GLY A 537 -9.05 2.71 20.22
C GLY A 537 -8.77 1.21 20.25
N THR A 538 -9.83 0.41 20.05
CA THR A 538 -9.75 -1.02 19.76
C THR A 538 -10.60 -1.37 18.55
N ALA A 539 -10.23 -2.40 17.81
CA ALA A 539 -11.05 -2.92 16.72
C ALA A 539 -10.81 -4.41 16.50
N ILE A 540 -11.83 -5.11 16.05
CA ILE A 540 -11.73 -6.49 15.56
C ILE A 540 -12.13 -6.48 14.10
N MET A 541 -11.23 -7.00 13.26
CA MET A 541 -11.44 -7.15 11.83
C MET A 541 -11.39 -8.63 11.46
N ARG A 542 -12.30 -9.05 10.59
CA ARG A 542 -12.31 -10.40 10.04
C ARG A 542 -12.80 -10.39 8.61
N GLY A 543 -12.23 -11.24 7.80
CA GLY A 543 -12.60 -11.28 6.41
C GLY A 543 -11.93 -12.41 5.63
N TYR A 544 -12.06 -12.29 4.33
CA TYR A 544 -11.51 -13.24 3.37
C TYR A 544 -10.93 -12.53 2.15
N GLU A 545 -9.99 -13.19 1.52
CA GLU A 545 -9.40 -12.78 0.25
C GLU A 545 -9.24 -14.00 -0.66
N LEU A 546 -9.39 -13.75 -1.95
CA LEU A 546 -9.17 -14.72 -3.00
C LEU A 546 -8.41 -14.06 -4.15
N GLN A 547 -7.36 -14.69 -4.62
CA GLN A 547 -6.72 -14.35 -5.87
C GLN A 547 -6.71 -15.58 -6.79
N LEU A 548 -7.15 -15.40 -8.03
CA LEU A 548 -7.07 -16.41 -9.09
C LEU A 548 -6.20 -15.87 -10.20
N LYS A 549 -5.23 -16.66 -10.66
CA LYS A 549 -4.44 -16.40 -11.86
C LYS A 549 -4.61 -17.58 -12.81
N ALA A 550 -5.15 -17.33 -13.99
CA ALA A 550 -5.43 -18.39 -14.95
C ALA A 550 -4.83 -18.07 -16.31
N GLN A 551 -4.08 -19.00 -16.86
CA GLN A 551 -3.68 -19.00 -18.25
C GLN A 551 -4.75 -19.75 -19.06
N LEU A 552 -5.80 -19.03 -19.52
CA LEU A 552 -6.95 -19.62 -20.21
C LEU A 552 -6.56 -20.25 -21.53
N THR A 553 -5.67 -19.59 -22.27
CA THR A 553 -5.01 -20.09 -23.47
C THR A 553 -3.58 -19.57 -23.49
N ASP A 554 -2.72 -20.03 -24.38
CA ASP A 554 -1.34 -19.54 -24.50
C ASP A 554 -1.26 -18.03 -24.81
N LYS A 555 -2.38 -17.43 -25.23
CA LYS A 555 -2.51 -16.00 -25.57
C LYS A 555 -3.40 -15.22 -24.61
N THR A 556 -4.10 -15.87 -23.67
CA THR A 556 -5.11 -15.23 -22.83
C THR A 556 -4.85 -15.51 -21.35
N ARG A 557 -4.63 -14.47 -20.58
CA ARG A 557 -4.44 -14.52 -19.13
C ARG A 557 -5.57 -13.81 -18.41
N LEU A 558 -6.08 -14.42 -17.37
CA LEU A 558 -7.08 -13.87 -16.46
C LEU A 558 -6.49 -13.75 -15.06
N ILE A 559 -6.66 -12.59 -14.43
CA ILE A 559 -6.36 -12.38 -13.02
C ILE A 559 -7.61 -11.84 -12.37
N TYR A 560 -8.02 -12.46 -11.28
CA TYR A 560 -9.19 -12.04 -10.51
C TYR A 560 -8.83 -11.94 -9.05
N GLY A 561 -9.20 -10.81 -8.43
CA GLY A 561 -9.06 -10.55 -7.01
C GLY A 561 -10.42 -10.31 -6.38
N LEU A 562 -10.63 -10.87 -5.20
CA LEU A 562 -11.81 -10.64 -4.37
C LEU A 562 -11.37 -10.48 -2.93
N SER A 563 -11.93 -9.51 -2.25
CA SER A 563 -11.80 -9.40 -0.79
C SER A 563 -13.10 -8.93 -0.16
N GLY A 564 -13.28 -9.20 1.11
CA GLY A 564 -14.41 -8.72 1.86
C GLY A 564 -14.34 -9.09 3.34
N GLY A 565 -15.19 -8.42 4.12
CA GLY A 565 -15.22 -8.67 5.55
C GLY A 565 -15.98 -7.61 6.34
N GLY A 566 -15.60 -7.46 7.60
CA GLY A 566 -16.18 -6.45 8.48
C GLY A 566 -15.24 -6.06 9.60
N VAL A 567 -15.40 -4.83 10.05
CA VAL A 567 -14.72 -4.25 11.21
C VAL A 567 -15.74 -3.90 12.26
N LYS A 568 -15.46 -4.30 13.50
CA LYS A 568 -16.17 -3.85 14.69
C LYS A 568 -15.17 -3.09 15.54
N SER A 569 -15.42 -1.81 15.81
CA SER A 569 -14.57 -0.96 16.65
C SER A 569 -15.34 -0.41 17.83
N ASP A 570 -14.64 -0.23 18.95
CA ASP A 570 -15.18 0.50 20.09
C ASP A 570 -15.03 2.00 19.83
N ASN A 571 -16.15 2.70 20.05
CA ASN A 571 -16.28 4.12 19.76
C ASN A 571 -15.83 4.94 20.97
N VAL A 572 -14.52 5.00 21.19
CA VAL A 572 -13.97 5.89 22.21
C VAL A 572 -13.55 7.19 21.50
N ASN A 573 -14.28 8.27 21.72
CA ASN A 573 -14.00 9.65 21.29
C ASN A 573 -14.12 9.99 19.77
N GLY A 574 -14.88 9.24 18.97
CA GLY A 574 -15.33 9.72 17.66
C GLY A 574 -14.65 9.15 16.43
N VAL A 575 -13.57 8.39 16.56
CA VAL A 575 -12.99 7.66 15.43
C VAL A 575 -13.64 6.29 15.32
N VAL A 576 -14.45 6.08 14.30
CA VAL A 576 -15.17 4.82 14.09
C VAL A 576 -14.60 4.13 12.87
N TYR A 577 -13.82 3.07 13.08
CA TYR A 577 -13.32 2.21 12.01
C TYR A 577 -14.39 1.24 11.47
N SER A 578 -15.55 1.15 12.11
CA SER A 578 -16.67 0.35 11.61
C SER A 578 -17.03 0.79 10.19
N ASP A 579 -17.25 -0.16 9.30
CA ASP A 579 -17.51 0.03 7.87
C ASP A 579 -16.34 0.60 7.03
N SER A 580 -15.11 0.72 7.59
CA SER A 580 -13.94 1.13 6.82
C SER A 580 -13.42 0.03 5.89
N LEU A 581 -13.63 -1.24 6.22
CA LEU A 581 -13.40 -2.35 5.31
C LEU A 581 -14.62 -2.52 4.39
N PRO A 582 -14.46 -2.41 3.06
CA PRO A 582 -15.56 -2.67 2.15
C PRO A 582 -16.12 -4.10 2.34
N LYS A 583 -17.44 -4.24 2.29
CA LYS A 583 -18.08 -5.56 2.39
C LYS A 583 -17.62 -6.52 1.30
N TYR A 584 -17.25 -5.99 0.15
CA TYR A 584 -16.56 -6.68 -0.92
C TYR A 584 -15.81 -5.68 -1.80
N SER A 585 -14.71 -6.13 -2.38
CA SER A 585 -14.04 -5.48 -3.50
C SER A 585 -13.65 -6.53 -4.53
N HIS A 586 -13.73 -6.16 -5.80
CA HIS A 586 -13.38 -7.02 -6.92
C HIS A 586 -12.39 -6.31 -7.84
N SER A 587 -11.43 -7.05 -8.33
CA SER A 587 -10.57 -6.67 -9.46
C SER A 587 -10.52 -7.79 -10.47
N LEU A 588 -10.56 -7.44 -11.74
CA LEU A 588 -10.46 -8.38 -12.84
C LEU A 588 -9.55 -7.79 -13.91
N MET A 589 -8.54 -8.51 -14.32
CA MET A 589 -7.71 -8.18 -15.47
C MET A 589 -7.74 -9.33 -16.47
N LEU A 590 -8.14 -9.03 -17.70
CA LEU A 590 -8.11 -9.94 -18.83
C LEU A 590 -7.13 -9.39 -19.85
N SER A 591 -6.07 -10.13 -20.14
CA SER A 591 -5.08 -9.80 -21.15
C SER A 591 -5.14 -10.80 -22.29
N HIS A 592 -5.09 -10.32 -23.54
CA HIS A 592 -5.11 -11.14 -24.71
C HIS A 592 -4.11 -10.68 -25.77
N ARG A 593 -3.28 -11.59 -26.26
CA ARG A 593 -2.40 -11.40 -27.41
C ARG A 593 -3.08 -11.94 -28.66
N VAL A 594 -3.61 -11.03 -29.49
CA VAL A 594 -4.30 -11.40 -30.75
C VAL A 594 -3.31 -12.09 -31.70
N ASN A 595 -2.16 -11.48 -31.89
CA ASN A 595 -1.02 -11.98 -32.68
C ASN A 595 0.29 -11.34 -32.16
N ASP A 596 1.38 -11.49 -32.88
CA ASP A 596 2.69 -10.97 -32.49
C ASP A 596 2.78 -9.43 -32.49
N GLN A 597 1.85 -8.76 -33.16
CA GLN A 597 1.79 -7.30 -33.24
C GLN A 597 0.73 -6.70 -32.33
N TRP A 598 -0.41 -7.32 -32.17
CA TRP A 598 -1.55 -6.77 -31.44
C TRP A 598 -1.78 -7.48 -30.12
N SER A 599 -1.88 -6.71 -29.07
CA SER A 599 -2.28 -7.17 -27.75
C SER A 599 -3.23 -6.15 -27.10
N GLY A 600 -4.08 -6.62 -26.20
CA GLY A 600 -4.98 -5.76 -25.46
C GLY A 600 -5.30 -6.31 -24.09
N SER A 601 -5.77 -5.43 -23.21
CA SER A 601 -6.23 -5.79 -21.88
C SER A 601 -7.46 -4.97 -21.47
N LEU A 602 -8.27 -5.59 -20.60
CA LEU A 602 -9.37 -4.96 -19.90
C LEU A 602 -9.17 -5.14 -18.41
N VAL A 603 -9.37 -4.07 -17.65
CA VAL A 603 -9.27 -4.09 -16.21
C VAL A 603 -10.55 -3.51 -15.61
N ALA A 604 -11.19 -4.29 -14.75
CA ALA A 604 -12.42 -3.87 -14.09
C ALA A 604 -12.23 -3.86 -12.57
N TYR A 605 -12.75 -2.83 -11.93
CA TYR A 605 -12.74 -2.67 -10.47
C TYR A 605 -14.15 -2.44 -9.98
N GLN A 606 -14.46 -3.01 -8.83
CA GLN A 606 -15.68 -2.73 -8.12
C GLN A 606 -15.42 -2.75 -6.62
N VAL A 607 -15.85 -1.70 -5.92
CA VAL A 607 -15.75 -1.60 -4.47
C VAL A 607 -17.14 -1.31 -3.91
N ALA A 608 -17.53 -2.04 -2.86
CA ALA A 608 -18.75 -1.77 -2.12
C ALA A 608 -18.65 -0.42 -1.39
N ARG A 609 -19.81 0.10 -1.00
CA ARG A 609 -19.87 1.28 -0.13
C ARG A 609 -18.96 1.08 1.08
N THR A 610 -18.12 2.07 1.34
CA THR A 610 -17.16 2.06 2.46
C THR A 610 -17.18 3.39 3.18
N LYS A 611 -16.66 3.42 4.39
CA LYS A 611 -16.49 4.62 5.18
C LYS A 611 -15.02 4.98 5.22
N PHE A 612 -14.67 6.14 4.69
CA PHE A 612 -13.38 6.75 4.99
C PHE A 612 -13.47 7.43 6.36
N ASN A 613 -12.54 7.10 7.22
CA ASN A 613 -12.45 7.74 8.50
C ASN A 613 -11.70 9.06 8.31
N SER A 614 -12.44 10.16 8.23
CA SER A 614 -11.83 11.46 8.25
C SER A 614 -11.96 12.06 9.66
N THR A 615 -10.95 12.81 10.07
CA THR A 615 -10.97 13.65 11.27
C THR A 615 -12.09 14.70 11.26
N ASP A 616 -12.79 14.85 10.15
CA ASP A 616 -13.92 15.75 9.95
C ASP A 616 -15.25 15.11 10.34
N TYR A 617 -15.27 14.33 11.42
CA TYR A 617 -16.50 13.86 12.02
C TYR A 617 -17.40 15.04 12.39
N ASN A 618 -18.56 15.15 11.74
CA ASN A 618 -19.58 16.08 12.17
C ASN A 618 -20.45 15.41 13.25
N PRO A 619 -20.28 15.76 14.54
CA PRO A 619 -21.01 15.14 15.62
C PRO A 619 -22.52 15.46 15.60
N ARG A 620 -22.96 16.50 14.86
CA ARG A 620 -24.37 16.84 14.70
C ARG A 620 -25.12 15.89 13.79
N GLU A 621 -24.41 15.23 12.87
CA GLU A 621 -25.03 14.34 11.89
C GLU A 621 -24.81 12.86 12.20
N ASN A 622 -23.93 12.53 13.16
CA ASN A 622 -23.50 11.16 13.49
C ASN A 622 -23.16 10.32 12.24
N ARG A 623 -22.67 11.00 11.19
CA ARG A 623 -22.40 10.43 9.89
C ARG A 623 -20.92 10.64 9.56
N GLY A 624 -20.17 9.54 9.53
CA GLY A 624 -18.90 9.53 8.82
C GLY A 624 -19.16 9.62 7.31
N TYR A 625 -18.18 10.10 6.55
CA TYR A 625 -18.29 10.19 5.10
C TYR A 625 -18.30 8.80 4.48
N PHE A 626 -19.46 8.37 4.01
CA PHE A 626 -19.58 7.15 3.22
C PHE A 626 -19.27 7.46 1.77
N ILE A 627 -18.37 6.69 1.19
CA ILE A 627 -18.16 6.65 -0.25
C ILE A 627 -19.07 5.57 -0.79
N ASP A 628 -19.93 5.92 -1.73
CA ASP A 628 -20.86 4.97 -2.36
C ASP A 628 -20.08 3.93 -3.18
N SER A 629 -20.73 2.81 -3.46
CA SER A 629 -20.12 1.78 -4.28
C SER A 629 -19.75 2.33 -5.66
N ASN A 630 -18.54 2.05 -6.09
CA ASN A 630 -18.04 2.51 -7.37
C ASN A 630 -17.60 1.35 -8.27
N ARG A 631 -17.59 1.61 -9.56
CA ARG A 631 -17.13 0.69 -10.61
C ARG A 631 -16.33 1.47 -11.63
N ARG A 632 -15.23 0.89 -12.07
CA ARG A 632 -14.38 1.44 -13.13
C ARG A 632 -13.99 0.33 -14.08
N LEU A 633 -13.98 0.64 -15.37
CA LEU A 633 -13.50 -0.22 -16.43
C LEU A 633 -12.43 0.54 -17.21
N ASP A 634 -11.25 -0.07 -17.33
CA ASP A 634 -10.12 0.47 -18.07
C ASP A 634 -9.78 -0.48 -19.22
N GLY A 635 -9.18 0.04 -20.29
CA GLY A 635 -8.75 -0.76 -21.42
C GLY A 635 -7.45 -0.25 -22.01
N LYS A 636 -6.66 -1.18 -22.54
CA LYS A 636 -5.44 -0.92 -23.27
C LYS A 636 -5.43 -1.72 -24.57
N LEU A 637 -4.96 -1.07 -25.65
CA LEU A 637 -4.66 -1.71 -26.92
C LEU A 637 -3.26 -1.32 -27.34
N SER A 638 -2.40 -2.29 -27.66
CA SER A 638 -1.02 -2.09 -28.06
C SER A 638 -0.76 -2.69 -29.44
N TYR A 639 0.04 -1.96 -30.22
CA TYR A 639 0.56 -2.39 -31.51
C TYR A 639 2.07 -2.34 -31.52
N GLN A 640 2.71 -3.49 -31.74
CA GLN A 640 4.16 -3.65 -31.81
C GLN A 640 4.61 -3.72 -33.28
N PHE A 641 5.67 -3.00 -33.61
CA PHE A 641 6.21 -2.96 -34.96
C PHE A 641 7.73 -2.67 -34.93
N LYS A 642 8.35 -2.62 -36.10
CA LYS A 642 9.75 -2.21 -36.23
C LYS A 642 9.83 -0.84 -36.90
N LEU A 643 10.57 0.07 -36.31
CA LEU A 643 10.89 1.38 -36.86
C LEU A 643 12.41 1.46 -37.10
N GLY A 644 12.84 1.54 -38.36
CA GLY A 644 14.25 1.51 -38.70
C GLY A 644 14.98 0.26 -38.20
N GLY A 645 14.31 -0.90 -38.15
CA GLY A 645 14.85 -2.17 -37.64
C GLY A 645 14.81 -2.32 -36.10
N LYS A 646 14.43 -1.28 -35.37
CA LYS A 646 14.32 -1.24 -33.90
C LYS A 646 12.91 -1.56 -33.46
N ALA A 647 12.77 -2.20 -32.28
CA ALA A 647 11.47 -2.51 -31.70
C ALA A 647 10.74 -1.22 -31.29
N ALA A 648 9.49 -1.09 -31.69
CA ALA A 648 8.65 0.04 -31.36
C ALA A 648 7.24 -0.44 -30.94
N GLU A 649 6.58 0.31 -30.06
CA GLU A 649 5.21 0.06 -29.59
C GLU A 649 4.42 1.37 -29.60
N CYS A 650 3.21 1.31 -30.16
CA CYS A 650 2.19 2.31 -29.95
C CYS A 650 1.07 1.70 -29.10
N SER A 651 0.60 2.42 -28.09
CA SER A 651 -0.55 1.94 -27.31
C SER A 651 -1.54 3.06 -27.01
N VAL A 652 -2.82 2.68 -26.99
CA VAL A 652 -3.95 3.50 -26.53
C VAL A 652 -4.40 2.95 -25.20
N ILE A 653 -4.43 3.80 -24.20
CA ILE A 653 -4.93 3.47 -22.86
C ILE A 653 -6.14 4.35 -22.60
N ALA A 654 -7.26 3.74 -22.23
CA ALA A 654 -8.47 4.45 -21.86
C ALA A 654 -8.86 4.04 -20.43
N GLN A 655 -8.87 5.00 -19.53
CA GLN A 655 -9.35 4.81 -18.17
C GLN A 655 -10.81 5.24 -18.06
N ASN A 656 -11.56 4.56 -17.18
CA ASN A 656 -13.00 4.81 -16.98
C ASN A 656 -13.80 4.82 -18.27
N LEU A 657 -13.71 3.72 -19.05
CA LEU A 657 -14.39 3.55 -20.34
C LEU A 657 -15.90 3.80 -20.27
N ALA A 658 -16.51 3.48 -19.14
CA ALA A 658 -17.94 3.68 -18.89
C ALA A 658 -18.32 5.15 -18.63
N ASP A 659 -17.33 6.06 -18.54
CA ASP A 659 -17.53 7.46 -18.20
C ASP A 659 -18.32 7.68 -16.89
N ALA A 660 -18.13 6.76 -15.94
CA ALA A 660 -18.80 6.80 -14.65
C ALA A 660 -18.27 7.96 -13.79
N ARG A 661 -19.16 8.60 -13.08
CA ARG A 661 -18.82 9.61 -12.08
C ARG A 661 -18.89 8.98 -10.71
N TYR A 662 -17.83 9.12 -9.93
CA TYR A 662 -17.76 8.50 -8.59
C TYR A 662 -16.73 9.20 -7.72
N PHE A 663 -16.78 8.91 -6.43
CA PHE A 663 -15.85 9.41 -5.43
C PHE A 663 -15.03 8.24 -4.87
N GLU A 664 -13.78 8.49 -4.52
CA GLU A 664 -12.90 7.49 -3.89
C GLU A 664 -12.49 7.87 -2.48
N TYR A 665 -12.32 9.15 -2.20
CA TYR A 665 -11.83 9.64 -0.91
C TYR A 665 -12.87 10.41 -0.10
N ARG A 666 -13.45 11.46 -0.67
CA ARG A 666 -14.50 12.30 -0.07
C ARG A 666 -15.52 12.68 -1.14
N HIS A 667 -16.73 13.06 -0.73
CA HIS A 667 -17.78 13.51 -1.65
C HIS A 667 -17.47 14.83 -2.39
N ASP A 668 -16.48 15.54 -1.96
CA ASP A 668 -15.99 16.76 -2.60
C ASP A 668 -14.91 16.49 -3.67
N ASN A 669 -14.52 15.23 -3.86
CA ASN A 669 -13.49 14.81 -4.79
C ASN A 669 -14.06 13.85 -5.85
N GLU A 670 -14.97 14.38 -6.69
CA GLU A 670 -15.49 13.62 -7.84
C GLU A 670 -14.34 13.35 -8.82
N LEU A 671 -14.12 12.08 -9.16
CA LEU A 671 -13.10 11.69 -10.11
C LEU A 671 -13.54 11.97 -11.55
N PRO A 672 -12.58 12.22 -12.46
CA PRO A 672 -12.88 12.54 -13.82
C PRO A 672 -13.58 11.40 -14.52
N GLY A 673 -14.35 11.74 -15.54
CA GLY A 673 -14.88 10.80 -16.49
C GLY A 673 -13.76 10.14 -17.31
N ARG A 674 -14.14 9.61 -18.47
CA ARG A 674 -13.22 8.90 -19.37
C ARG A 674 -11.99 9.74 -19.71
N ALA A 675 -10.81 9.12 -19.58
CA ALA A 675 -9.54 9.69 -19.96
C ALA A 675 -8.81 8.75 -20.93
N VAL A 676 -8.26 9.31 -22.00
CA VAL A 676 -7.53 8.54 -23.04
C VAL A 676 -6.10 9.05 -23.12
N ARG A 677 -5.16 8.13 -23.21
CA ARG A 677 -3.73 8.38 -23.35
C ARG A 677 -3.16 7.58 -24.51
N LEU A 678 -2.32 8.22 -25.30
CA LEU A 678 -1.51 7.63 -26.35
C LEU A 678 -0.07 7.46 -25.86
N ASN A 679 0.50 6.29 -25.98
CA ASN A 679 1.90 6.04 -25.67
C ASN A 679 2.62 5.61 -26.95
N PHE A 680 3.84 6.10 -27.09
CA PHE A 680 4.82 5.63 -28.08
C PHE A 680 6.10 5.23 -27.38
N ARG A 681 6.68 4.07 -27.71
CA ARG A 681 7.94 3.56 -27.19
C ARG A 681 8.82 3.10 -28.32
N LEU A 682 10.11 3.37 -28.19
CA LEU A 682 11.16 2.93 -29.12
C LEU A 682 12.35 2.38 -28.33
N ASP A 683 12.72 1.14 -28.57
CA ASP A 683 13.90 0.48 -28.02
C ASP A 683 15.00 0.43 -29.07
N MET A 684 16.18 1.04 -28.78
CA MET A 684 17.28 1.30 -29.71
C MET A 684 18.59 0.58 -29.30
#